data_c971155119861e24c9cdc8d276daeb1c
#
_entry.id   c971155119861e24c9cdc8d276daeb1c
#
_cell.length_a   1.000
_cell.length_b   1.000
_cell.length_c   1.000
_cell.angle_alpha   90.00
_cell.angle_beta   90.00
_cell.angle_gamma   90.00
#
_symmetry.space_group_name_H-M   'P 1'
#
loop_
_entity.id
_entity.type
_entity.pdbx_description
1 polymer ?
#
loop_
_entity_poly.entity_id
_entity_poly.type
_entity_poly.pdbx_seq_one_letter_code
_entity_poly.pdbx_strand_id
1 'polypeptide(L)'
;MAVCPTPLIEEKERPFVDRKEFIKAFEKTFQNLGEKDYSVLVYYGVGGIGKTSLRKELPKLLEEYNESYQNTGVIWASVDFSIESHRQSDKFLGILKNQLQEKNGVNFHLFDIANAAYWRKVNPQIPLSKDGYSEDSIVTDLFDTFGGFVSINYSNIKRVVERTPGRFRDWSLRRKEELARLPEMEAPDIEKKLPVFFAQDLADHLQRTSKSAVFFIDSYEALWEKERGQGSFNSRDEWIRQLIANLPESSLWVICGREGLRWEEADQDWNNYLEQHHLGILPDKDAFNFLNLCGIEEEDIQKVILEGSEGVPYYLELAVDTYNEIAKTRSPKPDDFSRTRSEIFDRFMKYLRGPEQETLKVLSTPRFWNKDIFRVLIDNFKTGYPLTAYSELRRFSFVQETEGKLQLHPLMRKSLQEHQDQELKKEGHIFMCDYYSDKIKDLDIKSITSEHENALTEAFYHAKEALEAEELFNWFISVSDPFYRAAFWKFISPMYEEMKQILEVNLGPEHTDVATMLNNLALLYDSMGEYEKTLPLYKRALEIYEKVLGPEHPLVATTLNNLAALYRSMGEYEKALPLYNRALDTREKVLGPEHPSVANTLNNLALLYENMGEHEKALPLYNRALEIVESKLGPAHPYFKITEQNIQALKEKMKEK
;
A
#
# COMPACT_ATOMS: atom_id res chain seq x y z
N MET A 1 17.94 35.08 -40.34
CA MET A 1 18.73 33.93 -39.87
C MET A 1 17.73 32.91 -39.43
N ALA A 2 17.61 31.84 -40.21
CA ALA A 2 16.69 30.74 -39.90
C ALA A 2 17.25 29.94 -38.74
N VAL A 3 16.47 29.81 -37.66
CA VAL A 3 16.78 28.93 -36.55
C VAL A 3 16.55 27.51 -37.05
N CYS A 4 17.61 26.73 -37.18
CA CYS A 4 17.54 25.29 -37.42
C CYS A 4 16.75 24.64 -36.26
N PRO A 5 15.76 23.80 -36.51
CA PRO A 5 15.11 23.03 -35.46
C PRO A 5 16.17 22.06 -34.92
N THR A 6 16.40 22.15 -33.62
CA THR A 6 17.19 21.15 -32.88
C THR A 6 16.53 19.78 -33.11
N PRO A 7 17.28 18.74 -33.51
CA PRO A 7 16.70 17.41 -33.64
C PRO A 7 16.15 16.97 -32.29
N LEU A 8 14.93 16.44 -32.31
CA LEU A 8 14.36 15.69 -31.18
C LEU A 8 15.40 14.64 -30.75
N ILE A 9 15.94 14.79 -29.55
CA ILE A 9 16.84 13.78 -28.96
C ILE A 9 15.95 12.56 -28.73
N GLU A 10 16.05 11.57 -29.62
CA GLU A 10 15.51 10.24 -29.35
C GLU A 10 16.08 9.76 -28.02
N GLU A 11 15.17 9.27 -27.15
CA GLU A 11 15.56 8.56 -25.93
C GLU A 11 16.47 7.39 -26.35
N LYS A 12 17.79 7.55 -26.24
CA LYS A 12 18.69 6.43 -26.40
C LYS A 12 18.51 5.55 -25.17
N GLU A 13 17.82 4.43 -25.33
CA GLU A 13 17.84 3.36 -24.33
C GLU A 13 19.31 3.06 -24.00
N ARG A 14 19.64 3.08 -22.72
CA ARG A 14 21.00 2.72 -22.26
C ARG A 14 21.25 1.27 -22.63
N PRO A 15 22.43 0.94 -23.21
CA PRO A 15 22.74 -0.43 -23.59
C PRO A 15 22.76 -1.31 -22.32
N PHE A 16 22.05 -2.43 -22.41
CA PHE A 16 22.11 -3.47 -21.38
C PHE A 16 23.35 -4.33 -21.66
N VAL A 17 24.32 -4.29 -20.73
CA VAL A 17 25.57 -5.04 -20.86
C VAL A 17 25.75 -5.99 -19.70
N ASP A 18 26.37 -7.15 -19.99
CA ASP A 18 26.61 -8.24 -19.06
C ASP A 18 25.30 -8.77 -18.43
N ARG A 19 25.37 -9.65 -17.48
CA ARG A 19 24.24 -10.38 -16.89
C ARG A 19 23.81 -11.60 -17.70
N LYS A 20 24.60 -12.04 -18.67
CA LYS A 20 24.31 -13.23 -19.48
C LYS A 20 24.10 -14.49 -18.64
N GLU A 21 24.83 -14.61 -17.52
CA GLU A 21 24.65 -15.71 -16.59
C GLU A 21 23.30 -15.68 -15.87
N PHE A 22 22.82 -14.48 -15.51
CA PHE A 22 21.51 -14.28 -14.87
C PHE A 22 20.37 -14.49 -15.86
N ILE A 23 20.52 -14.02 -17.10
CA ILE A 23 19.59 -14.32 -18.21
C ILE A 23 19.54 -15.82 -18.45
N LYS A 24 20.70 -16.50 -18.55
CA LYS A 24 20.75 -17.96 -18.72
C LYS A 24 20.13 -18.72 -17.54
N ALA A 25 20.27 -18.23 -16.30
CA ALA A 25 19.60 -18.80 -15.15
C ALA A 25 18.09 -18.69 -15.31
N PHE A 26 17.58 -17.52 -15.73
CA PHE A 26 16.16 -17.32 -16.02
C PHE A 26 15.68 -18.26 -17.14
N GLU A 27 16.37 -18.29 -18.30
CA GLU A 27 16.02 -19.15 -19.43
C GLU A 27 15.99 -20.63 -19.03
N LYS A 28 17.01 -21.08 -18.28
CA LYS A 28 17.09 -22.45 -17.77
C LYS A 28 15.93 -22.78 -16.84
N THR A 29 15.66 -21.93 -15.86
CA THR A 29 14.56 -22.14 -14.91
C THR A 29 13.21 -22.11 -15.63
N PHE A 30 13.04 -21.19 -16.60
CA PHE A 30 11.85 -21.11 -17.41
C PHE A 30 11.63 -22.32 -18.31
N GLN A 31 12.69 -22.85 -18.95
CA GLN A 31 12.61 -24.06 -19.80
C GLN A 31 12.29 -25.32 -19.00
N ASN A 32 12.62 -25.36 -17.72
CA ASN A 32 12.38 -26.50 -16.83
C ASN A 32 11.11 -26.36 -15.97
N LEU A 33 10.20 -25.43 -16.34
CA LEU A 33 8.90 -25.31 -15.68
C LEU A 33 8.09 -26.62 -15.83
N GLY A 34 7.47 -27.05 -14.75
CA GLY A 34 6.74 -28.32 -14.67
C GLY A 34 7.56 -29.50 -14.13
N GLU A 35 8.86 -29.34 -13.90
CA GLU A 35 9.70 -30.35 -13.22
C GLU A 35 9.63 -30.24 -11.68
N LYS A 36 9.15 -29.11 -11.17
CA LYS A 36 8.98 -28.81 -9.73
C LYS A 36 7.57 -28.26 -9.50
N ASP A 37 7.06 -28.39 -8.28
CA ASP A 37 5.73 -27.90 -7.89
C ASP A 37 5.60 -26.38 -8.12
N TYR A 38 6.67 -25.62 -7.91
CA TYR A 38 6.78 -24.18 -8.24
C TYR A 38 8.26 -23.78 -8.34
N SER A 39 8.51 -22.64 -8.97
CA SER A 39 9.86 -22.14 -9.17
C SER A 39 9.95 -20.66 -8.75
N VAL A 40 10.93 -20.34 -7.91
CA VAL A 40 11.22 -18.96 -7.47
C VAL A 40 12.67 -18.64 -7.74
N LEU A 41 12.88 -17.67 -8.63
CA LEU A 41 14.21 -17.17 -9.00
C LEU A 41 14.43 -15.81 -8.34
N VAL A 42 15.49 -15.68 -7.57
CA VAL A 42 15.77 -14.48 -6.79
C VAL A 42 17.04 -13.81 -7.28
N TYR A 43 16.93 -12.52 -7.62
CA TYR A 43 18.07 -11.66 -7.94
C TYR A 43 18.26 -10.63 -6.84
N TYR A 44 19.37 -10.70 -6.11
CA TYR A 44 19.59 -9.79 -4.99
C TYR A 44 20.97 -9.13 -5.02
N GLY A 45 21.10 -7.98 -4.37
CA GLY A 45 22.33 -7.20 -4.31
C GLY A 45 22.07 -5.74 -3.91
N VAL A 46 23.15 -5.00 -3.68
CA VAL A 46 23.07 -3.61 -3.22
C VAL A 46 22.29 -2.68 -4.17
N GLY A 47 21.89 -1.51 -3.68
CA GLY A 47 21.22 -0.50 -4.51
C GLY A 47 22.10 -0.03 -5.66
N GLY A 48 21.52 0.22 -6.83
CA GLY A 48 22.24 0.68 -8.01
C GLY A 48 23.01 -0.39 -8.78
N ILE A 49 22.88 -1.68 -8.42
CA ILE A 49 23.60 -2.80 -9.06
C ILE A 49 22.93 -3.29 -10.36
N GLY A 50 21.85 -2.66 -10.81
CA GLY A 50 21.18 -3.00 -12.08
C GLY A 50 20.10 -4.09 -11.98
N LYS A 51 19.54 -4.39 -10.81
CA LYS A 51 18.43 -5.37 -10.65
C LYS A 51 17.19 -4.98 -11.44
N THR A 52 16.75 -3.74 -11.31
CA THR A 52 15.60 -3.21 -12.03
C THR A 52 15.82 -3.21 -13.54
N SER A 53 17.04 -2.94 -14.01
CA SER A 53 17.39 -3.05 -15.44
C SER A 53 17.30 -4.51 -15.92
N LEU A 54 17.83 -5.46 -15.16
CA LEU A 54 17.68 -6.90 -15.45
C LEU A 54 16.20 -7.30 -15.49
N ARG A 55 15.42 -6.93 -14.47
CA ARG A 55 13.97 -7.21 -14.42
C ARG A 55 13.20 -6.64 -15.63
N LYS A 56 13.57 -5.47 -16.13
CA LYS A 56 12.95 -4.87 -17.33
C LYS A 56 13.33 -5.61 -18.62
N GLU A 57 14.51 -6.22 -18.67
CA GLU A 57 14.97 -6.96 -19.84
C GLU A 57 14.32 -8.35 -19.96
N LEU A 58 14.10 -9.04 -18.84
CA LEU A 58 13.52 -10.39 -18.85
C LEU A 58 12.14 -10.51 -19.53
N PRO A 59 11.19 -9.58 -19.38
CA PRO A 59 9.91 -9.62 -20.11
C PRO A 59 10.07 -9.53 -21.62
N LYS A 60 11.07 -8.82 -22.13
CA LYS A 60 11.33 -8.72 -23.59
C LYS A 60 11.66 -10.12 -24.16
N LEU A 61 12.41 -10.93 -23.42
CA LEU A 61 12.69 -12.32 -23.80
C LEU A 61 11.43 -13.18 -23.87
N LEU A 62 10.45 -12.93 -22.97
CA LEU A 62 9.16 -13.63 -23.00
C LEU A 62 8.31 -13.19 -24.20
N GLU A 63 8.38 -11.94 -24.62
CA GLU A 63 7.72 -11.42 -25.81
C GLU A 63 8.31 -12.04 -27.08
N GLU A 64 9.66 -12.10 -27.20
CA GLU A 64 10.34 -12.79 -28.28
C GLU A 64 10.00 -14.29 -28.32
N TYR A 65 9.89 -14.93 -27.15
CA TYR A 65 9.46 -16.32 -27.04
C TYR A 65 8.04 -16.51 -27.54
N ASN A 66 7.10 -15.65 -27.16
CA ASN A 66 5.72 -15.69 -27.60
C ASN A 66 5.58 -15.50 -29.13
N GLU A 67 6.39 -14.64 -29.75
CA GLU A 67 6.43 -14.47 -31.19
C GLU A 67 6.92 -15.74 -31.92
N SER A 68 7.87 -16.46 -31.30
CA SER A 68 8.47 -17.66 -31.89
C SER A 68 7.59 -18.92 -31.73
N TYR A 69 6.75 -19.01 -30.69
CA TYR A 69 5.97 -20.19 -30.32
C TYR A 69 4.47 -19.87 -30.19
N GLN A 70 3.79 -19.70 -31.31
CA GLN A 70 2.38 -19.24 -31.40
C GLN A 70 1.34 -20.09 -30.62
N ASN A 71 1.65 -21.35 -30.22
CA ASN A 71 0.70 -22.26 -29.57
C ASN A 71 0.97 -22.55 -28.06
N THR A 72 2.10 -22.14 -27.52
CA THR A 72 2.46 -22.34 -26.12
C THR A 72 2.91 -21.00 -25.53
N GLY A 73 1.99 -20.05 -25.47
CA GLY A 73 2.31 -18.69 -25.03
C GLY A 73 2.56 -18.58 -23.53
N VAL A 74 3.37 -17.59 -23.15
CA VAL A 74 3.62 -17.22 -21.75
C VAL A 74 2.84 -15.95 -21.44
N ILE A 75 2.15 -15.95 -20.31
CA ILE A 75 1.56 -14.74 -19.74
C ILE A 75 2.45 -14.21 -18.62
N TRP A 76 2.52 -12.91 -18.44
CA TRP A 76 3.33 -12.33 -17.39
C TRP A 76 2.71 -11.07 -16.80
N ALA A 77 3.06 -10.83 -15.53
CA ALA A 77 2.68 -9.62 -14.81
C ALA A 77 3.82 -9.18 -13.88
N SER A 78 3.85 -7.88 -13.52
CA SER A 78 4.90 -7.34 -12.68
C SER A 78 4.36 -6.36 -11.64
N VAL A 79 4.97 -6.37 -10.44
CA VAL A 79 4.65 -5.45 -9.35
C VAL A 79 5.94 -4.87 -8.75
N ASP A 80 5.93 -3.58 -8.42
CA ASP A 80 7.04 -2.90 -7.77
C ASP A 80 6.63 -2.49 -6.35
N PHE A 81 7.30 -3.03 -5.35
CA PHE A 81 7.08 -2.72 -3.94
C PHE A 81 7.71 -1.40 -3.47
N SER A 82 8.44 -0.69 -4.35
CA SER A 82 8.82 0.70 -4.06
C SER A 82 7.57 1.58 -3.90
N ILE A 83 6.45 1.21 -4.53
CA ILE A 83 5.13 1.81 -4.38
C ILE A 83 4.46 1.20 -3.14
N GLU A 84 4.18 2.03 -2.14
CA GLU A 84 3.71 1.57 -0.83
C GLU A 84 2.36 0.83 -0.88
N SER A 85 1.42 1.30 -1.69
CA SER A 85 0.12 0.65 -1.86
C SER A 85 0.22 -0.77 -2.42
N HIS A 86 1.27 -1.08 -3.19
CA HIS A 86 1.49 -2.41 -3.76
C HIS A 86 1.88 -3.48 -2.73
N ARG A 87 2.23 -3.07 -1.51
CA ARG A 87 2.65 -3.96 -0.42
C ARG A 87 1.47 -4.61 0.32
N GLN A 88 0.23 -4.20 0.04
CA GLN A 88 -0.99 -4.79 0.57
C GLN A 88 -1.47 -5.94 -0.32
N SER A 89 -1.88 -7.08 0.29
CA SER A 89 -2.19 -8.31 -0.46
C SER A 89 -3.33 -8.12 -1.47
N ASP A 90 -4.40 -7.43 -1.11
CA ASP A 90 -5.54 -7.16 -1.98
C ASP A 90 -5.17 -6.24 -3.16
N LYS A 91 -4.40 -5.18 -2.92
CA LYS A 91 -3.91 -4.26 -3.97
C LYS A 91 -2.94 -4.98 -4.92
N PHE A 92 -1.99 -5.74 -4.37
CA PHE A 92 -1.06 -6.57 -5.15
C PHE A 92 -1.79 -7.54 -6.08
N LEU A 93 -2.72 -8.31 -5.54
CA LEU A 93 -3.52 -9.26 -6.32
C LEU A 93 -4.37 -8.55 -7.37
N GLY A 94 -4.93 -7.38 -7.03
CA GLY A 94 -5.66 -6.52 -7.96
C GLY A 94 -4.80 -6.07 -9.15
N ILE A 95 -3.54 -5.67 -8.90
CA ILE A 95 -2.61 -5.26 -9.97
C ILE A 95 -2.27 -6.43 -10.87
N LEU A 96 -1.92 -7.59 -10.32
CA LEU A 96 -1.64 -8.80 -11.11
C LEU A 96 -2.85 -9.20 -11.94
N LYS A 97 -4.04 -9.20 -11.31
CA LYS A 97 -5.30 -9.48 -11.98
C LYS A 97 -5.50 -8.58 -13.21
N ASN A 98 -5.44 -7.25 -13.01
CA ASN A 98 -5.70 -6.29 -14.07
C ASN A 98 -4.73 -6.47 -15.25
N GLN A 99 -3.43 -6.63 -14.98
CA GLN A 99 -2.45 -6.87 -16.04
C GLN A 99 -2.71 -8.16 -16.83
N LEU A 100 -3.03 -9.27 -16.12
CA LEU A 100 -3.30 -10.56 -16.75
C LEU A 100 -4.63 -10.54 -17.53
N GLN A 101 -5.61 -9.82 -17.03
CA GLN A 101 -6.92 -9.68 -17.67
C GLN A 101 -6.85 -8.83 -18.94
N GLU A 102 -6.24 -7.64 -18.85
CA GLU A 102 -6.13 -6.72 -19.98
C GLU A 102 -5.27 -7.30 -21.13
N LYS A 103 -4.13 -7.88 -20.78
CA LYS A 103 -3.18 -8.39 -21.79
C LYS A 103 -3.51 -9.78 -22.33
N ASN A 104 -4.13 -10.63 -21.51
CA ASN A 104 -4.23 -12.06 -21.81
C ASN A 104 -5.63 -12.64 -21.68
N GLY A 105 -6.64 -11.85 -21.30
CA GLY A 105 -8.02 -12.29 -21.16
C GLY A 105 -8.25 -13.30 -20.05
N VAL A 106 -7.45 -13.29 -18.98
CA VAL A 106 -7.63 -14.16 -17.82
C VAL A 106 -8.83 -13.71 -17.02
N ASN A 107 -9.75 -14.63 -16.69
CA ASN A 107 -10.91 -14.32 -15.88
C ASN A 107 -10.73 -14.81 -14.43
N PHE A 108 -11.00 -13.93 -13.47
CA PHE A 108 -10.81 -14.17 -12.03
C PHE A 108 -12.14 -14.16 -11.29
N HIS A 109 -13.06 -15.08 -11.65
CA HIS A 109 -14.44 -15.06 -11.15
C HIS A 109 -14.55 -15.35 -9.65
N LEU A 110 -13.79 -16.33 -9.13
CA LEU A 110 -13.81 -16.70 -7.71
C LEU A 110 -13.15 -15.61 -6.86
N PHE A 111 -12.00 -15.12 -7.31
CA PHE A 111 -11.32 -14.01 -6.68
C PHE A 111 -12.18 -12.74 -6.65
N ASP A 112 -12.83 -12.39 -7.76
CA ASP A 112 -13.70 -11.21 -7.86
C ASP A 112 -14.86 -11.28 -6.88
N ILE A 113 -15.54 -12.44 -6.79
CA ILE A 113 -16.64 -12.63 -5.81
C ILE A 113 -16.11 -12.54 -4.39
N ALA A 114 -14.99 -13.19 -4.09
CA ALA A 114 -14.40 -13.18 -2.76
C ALA A 114 -13.97 -11.77 -2.35
N ASN A 115 -13.33 -11.04 -3.26
CA ASN A 115 -12.93 -9.66 -3.03
C ASN A 115 -14.15 -8.73 -2.84
N ALA A 116 -15.20 -8.90 -3.64
CA ALA A 116 -16.45 -8.17 -3.48
C ALA A 116 -17.15 -8.50 -2.15
N ALA A 117 -17.15 -9.77 -1.73
CA ALA A 117 -17.69 -10.19 -0.43
C ALA A 117 -16.89 -9.61 0.74
N TYR A 118 -15.57 -9.67 0.65
CA TYR A 118 -14.66 -9.03 1.60
C TYR A 118 -14.96 -7.53 1.71
N TRP A 119 -14.94 -6.83 0.57
CA TRP A 119 -15.17 -5.39 0.52
C TRP A 119 -16.53 -5.00 1.13
N ARG A 120 -17.61 -5.75 0.84
CA ARG A 120 -18.94 -5.52 1.40
C ARG A 120 -19.03 -5.73 2.91
N LYS A 121 -18.27 -6.68 3.45
CA LYS A 121 -18.20 -6.91 4.90
C LYS A 121 -17.43 -5.81 5.63
N VAL A 122 -16.35 -5.34 5.03
CA VAL A 122 -15.52 -4.25 5.57
C VAL A 122 -16.19 -2.88 5.40
N ASN A 123 -16.92 -2.68 4.30
CA ASN A 123 -17.54 -1.39 3.94
C ASN A 123 -19.07 -1.52 3.76
N PRO A 124 -19.85 -1.87 4.81
CA PRO A 124 -21.28 -2.14 4.66
C PRO A 124 -22.10 -0.93 4.23
N GLN A 125 -21.63 0.28 4.48
CA GLN A 125 -22.31 1.54 4.17
C GLN A 125 -22.00 2.08 2.76
N ILE A 126 -20.96 1.56 2.08
CA ILE A 126 -20.53 2.03 0.77
C ILE A 126 -21.03 1.06 -0.30
N PRO A 127 -21.71 1.54 -1.38
CA PRO A 127 -22.12 0.66 -2.46
C PRO A 127 -20.91 0.05 -3.16
N LEU A 128 -21.04 -1.20 -3.61
CA LEU A 128 -20.05 -1.82 -4.49
C LEU A 128 -19.96 -1.00 -5.79
N SER A 129 -18.75 -0.71 -6.26
CA SER A 129 -18.51 -0.09 -7.57
C SER A 129 -18.26 -1.17 -8.64
N LYS A 130 -18.50 -0.84 -9.90
CA LYS A 130 -18.04 -1.67 -11.03
C LYS A 130 -16.55 -1.47 -11.35
N ASP A 131 -15.96 -0.40 -10.83
CA ASP A 131 -14.56 -0.08 -11.09
C ASP A 131 -13.66 -1.21 -10.61
N GLY A 132 -12.72 -1.62 -11.45
CA GLY A 132 -11.83 -2.74 -11.19
C GLY A 132 -12.40 -4.14 -11.50
N TYR A 133 -13.64 -4.24 -12.04
CA TYR A 133 -14.20 -5.48 -12.56
C TYR A 133 -14.43 -5.36 -14.07
N SER A 134 -14.10 -6.41 -14.82
CA SER A 134 -14.34 -6.43 -16.26
C SER A 134 -15.83 -6.56 -16.57
N GLU A 135 -16.21 -6.22 -17.81
CA GLU A 135 -17.57 -6.48 -18.28
C GLU A 135 -17.95 -7.98 -18.23
N ASP A 136 -16.95 -8.85 -18.27
CA ASP A 136 -17.09 -10.30 -18.18
C ASP A 136 -17.06 -10.84 -16.76
N SER A 137 -16.89 -10.00 -15.74
CA SER A 137 -16.89 -10.43 -14.35
C SER A 137 -18.30 -10.74 -13.86
N ILE A 138 -18.45 -11.83 -13.09
CA ILE A 138 -19.71 -12.18 -12.42
C ILE A 138 -20.16 -11.10 -11.42
N VAL A 139 -19.22 -10.31 -10.89
CA VAL A 139 -19.53 -9.18 -10.00
C VAL A 139 -20.22 -8.06 -10.75
N THR A 140 -19.84 -7.81 -12.01
CA THR A 140 -20.52 -6.85 -12.90
C THR A 140 -21.97 -7.28 -13.14
N ASP A 141 -22.20 -8.56 -13.42
CA ASP A 141 -23.54 -9.11 -13.62
C ASP A 141 -24.38 -9.09 -12.31
N LEU A 142 -23.74 -9.30 -11.15
CA LEU A 142 -24.39 -9.14 -9.84
C LEU A 142 -24.83 -7.69 -9.59
N PHE A 143 -23.93 -6.74 -9.88
CA PHE A 143 -24.22 -5.31 -9.76
C PHE A 143 -25.38 -4.90 -10.67
N ASP A 144 -25.37 -5.33 -11.94
CA ASP A 144 -26.42 -5.01 -12.92
C ASP A 144 -27.76 -5.63 -12.57
N THR A 145 -27.74 -6.77 -11.89
CA THR A 145 -28.98 -7.45 -11.50
C THR A 145 -29.60 -6.89 -10.21
N PHE A 146 -28.78 -6.47 -9.23
CA PHE A 146 -29.21 -6.16 -7.87
C PHE A 146 -28.77 -4.77 -7.36
N GLY A 147 -27.91 -4.05 -8.08
CA GLY A 147 -27.35 -2.75 -7.68
C GLY A 147 -26.17 -2.84 -6.72
N GLY A 148 -25.58 -1.68 -6.40
CA GLY A 148 -24.32 -1.57 -5.63
C GLY A 148 -24.39 -2.05 -4.16
N PHE A 149 -25.61 -2.17 -3.58
CA PHE A 149 -25.79 -2.71 -2.23
C PHE A 149 -26.12 -4.21 -2.21
N VAL A 150 -25.84 -4.91 -3.32
CA VAL A 150 -26.08 -6.35 -3.41
C VAL A 150 -25.38 -7.12 -2.28
N SER A 151 -26.12 -8.06 -1.69
CA SER A 151 -25.56 -9.03 -0.77
C SER A 151 -24.86 -10.14 -1.57
N ILE A 152 -23.57 -10.33 -1.35
CA ILE A 152 -22.78 -11.39 -2.00
C ILE A 152 -23.08 -12.70 -1.26
N ASN A 153 -24.07 -13.45 -1.75
CA ASN A 153 -24.48 -14.75 -1.21
C ASN A 153 -24.77 -15.75 -2.33
N TYR A 154 -24.78 -17.04 -1.98
CA TYR A 154 -24.98 -18.11 -2.93
C TYR A 154 -26.28 -18.00 -3.74
N SER A 155 -27.36 -17.50 -3.13
CA SER A 155 -28.66 -17.35 -3.80
C SER A 155 -28.59 -16.30 -4.92
N ASN A 156 -27.94 -15.15 -4.67
CA ASN A 156 -27.78 -14.09 -5.67
C ASN A 156 -26.82 -14.50 -6.79
N ILE A 157 -25.70 -15.15 -6.43
CA ILE A 157 -24.75 -15.73 -7.39
C ILE A 157 -25.48 -16.75 -8.28
N LYS A 158 -26.25 -17.67 -7.70
CA LYS A 158 -27.02 -18.68 -8.44
C LYS A 158 -27.99 -18.03 -9.43
N ARG A 159 -28.69 -16.97 -9.04
CA ARG A 159 -29.62 -16.23 -9.94
C ARG A 159 -28.90 -15.62 -11.16
N VAL A 160 -27.69 -15.08 -10.97
CA VAL A 160 -26.89 -14.58 -12.11
C VAL A 160 -26.47 -15.72 -13.01
N VAL A 161 -25.97 -16.81 -12.46
CA VAL A 161 -25.58 -18.03 -13.20
C VAL A 161 -26.73 -18.61 -14.01
N GLU A 162 -27.94 -18.61 -13.45
CA GLU A 162 -29.17 -19.10 -14.12
C GLU A 162 -29.60 -18.18 -15.28
N ARG A 163 -29.30 -16.88 -15.21
CA ARG A 163 -29.60 -15.91 -16.29
C ARG A 163 -28.55 -15.98 -17.42
N THR A 164 -27.32 -16.36 -17.12
CA THR A 164 -26.21 -16.45 -18.06
C THR A 164 -25.59 -17.85 -18.10
N PRO A 165 -26.38 -18.90 -18.37
CA PRO A 165 -25.97 -20.30 -18.16
C PRO A 165 -24.78 -20.74 -19.04
N GLY A 166 -24.63 -20.16 -20.25
CA GLY A 166 -23.52 -20.46 -21.15
C GLY A 166 -22.18 -19.93 -20.67
N ARG A 167 -22.17 -18.96 -19.72
CA ARG A 167 -20.95 -18.26 -19.28
C ARG A 167 -20.38 -18.80 -17.99
N PHE A 168 -21.22 -19.07 -16.97
CA PHE A 168 -20.76 -19.38 -15.63
C PHE A 168 -21.16 -20.74 -15.09
N ARG A 169 -22.00 -21.50 -15.82
CA ARG A 169 -22.60 -22.74 -15.30
C ARG A 169 -21.57 -23.77 -14.84
N ASP A 170 -20.65 -24.14 -15.72
CA ASP A 170 -19.66 -25.19 -15.44
C ASP A 170 -18.65 -24.74 -14.39
N TRP A 171 -18.28 -23.44 -14.40
CA TRP A 171 -17.45 -22.84 -13.39
C TRP A 171 -18.13 -22.87 -12.01
N SER A 172 -19.37 -22.45 -11.91
CA SER A 172 -20.11 -22.40 -10.63
C SER A 172 -20.36 -23.76 -10.03
N LEU A 173 -20.49 -24.79 -10.86
CA LEU A 173 -20.63 -26.18 -10.38
C LEU A 173 -19.32 -26.70 -9.76
N ARG A 174 -18.17 -26.35 -10.33
CA ARG A 174 -16.86 -26.72 -9.80
C ARG A 174 -16.53 -25.99 -8.49
N ARG A 175 -17.01 -24.76 -8.31
CA ARG A 175 -16.74 -23.89 -7.15
C ARG A 175 -17.90 -23.80 -6.15
N LYS A 176 -18.81 -24.78 -6.18
CA LYS A 176 -20.04 -24.74 -5.37
C LYS A 176 -19.77 -24.68 -3.88
N GLU A 177 -18.78 -25.41 -3.38
CA GLU A 177 -18.46 -25.46 -1.95
C GLU A 177 -17.86 -24.14 -1.47
N GLU A 178 -16.91 -23.57 -2.22
CA GLU A 178 -16.30 -22.28 -1.91
C GLU A 178 -17.34 -21.16 -1.91
N LEU A 179 -18.18 -21.13 -2.94
CA LEU A 179 -19.24 -20.12 -3.08
C LEU A 179 -20.33 -20.23 -1.98
N ALA A 180 -20.59 -21.44 -1.48
CA ALA A 180 -21.55 -21.65 -0.40
C ALA A 180 -20.99 -21.21 0.96
N ARG A 181 -19.70 -21.40 1.21
CA ARG A 181 -19.03 -21.04 2.47
C ARG A 181 -18.69 -19.54 2.58
N LEU A 182 -18.43 -18.89 1.46
CA LEU A 182 -17.95 -17.51 1.42
C LEU A 182 -18.82 -16.52 2.21
N PRO A 183 -20.17 -16.55 2.17
CA PRO A 183 -21.01 -15.65 2.95
C PRO A 183 -20.91 -15.85 4.47
N GLU A 184 -20.56 -17.07 4.91
CA GLU A 184 -20.46 -17.43 6.34
C GLU A 184 -19.09 -17.06 6.94
N MET A 185 -18.09 -16.79 6.08
CA MET A 185 -16.74 -16.41 6.52
C MET A 185 -16.71 -14.97 7.01
N GLU A 186 -15.93 -14.70 8.06
CA GLU A 186 -15.63 -13.33 8.49
C GLU A 186 -14.66 -12.63 7.52
N ALA A 187 -14.63 -11.28 7.54
CA ALA A 187 -13.78 -10.51 6.64
C ALA A 187 -12.29 -10.92 6.70
N PRO A 188 -11.66 -11.10 7.87
CA PRO A 188 -10.27 -11.54 7.96
C PRO A 188 -10.01 -12.92 7.35
N ASP A 189 -11.00 -13.83 7.44
CA ASP A 189 -10.86 -15.18 6.89
C ASP A 189 -10.96 -15.18 5.36
N ILE A 190 -11.82 -14.30 4.80
CA ILE A 190 -11.89 -14.11 3.34
C ILE A 190 -10.56 -13.53 2.84
N GLU A 191 -10.05 -12.51 3.52
CA GLU A 191 -8.78 -11.87 3.17
C GLU A 191 -7.62 -12.87 3.10
N LYS A 192 -7.46 -13.69 4.13
CA LYS A 192 -6.43 -14.74 4.16
C LYS A 192 -6.54 -15.73 3.00
N LYS A 193 -7.75 -15.91 2.43
CA LYS A 193 -8.00 -16.80 1.30
C LYS A 193 -7.94 -16.15 -0.07
N LEU A 194 -7.88 -14.83 -0.17
CA LEU A 194 -7.79 -14.14 -1.47
C LEU A 194 -6.63 -14.66 -2.34
N PRO A 195 -5.40 -14.89 -1.81
CA PRO A 195 -4.32 -15.46 -2.59
C PRO A 195 -4.64 -16.83 -3.16
N VAL A 196 -5.33 -17.68 -2.39
CA VAL A 196 -5.74 -19.02 -2.81
C VAL A 196 -6.80 -18.95 -3.90
N PHE A 197 -7.80 -18.08 -3.76
CA PHE A 197 -8.85 -17.91 -4.78
C PHE A 197 -8.29 -17.35 -6.09
N PHE A 198 -7.37 -16.40 -6.01
CA PHE A 198 -6.64 -15.91 -7.17
C PHE A 198 -5.85 -17.03 -7.87
N ALA A 199 -5.09 -17.82 -7.11
CA ALA A 199 -4.32 -18.95 -7.64
C ALA A 199 -5.20 -19.99 -8.32
N GLN A 200 -6.37 -20.29 -7.76
CA GLN A 200 -7.31 -21.24 -8.33
C GLN A 200 -7.88 -20.79 -9.67
N ASP A 201 -8.28 -19.53 -9.81
CA ASP A 201 -8.79 -18.99 -11.09
C ASP A 201 -7.68 -18.97 -12.16
N LEU A 202 -6.46 -18.59 -11.76
CA LEU A 202 -5.32 -18.59 -12.67
C LEU A 202 -4.92 -20.00 -13.09
N ALA A 203 -4.90 -20.98 -12.17
CA ALA A 203 -4.63 -22.38 -12.47
C ALA A 203 -5.62 -22.96 -13.47
N ASP A 204 -6.92 -22.67 -13.28
CA ASP A 204 -7.98 -23.06 -14.23
C ASP A 204 -7.73 -22.47 -15.64
N HIS A 205 -7.22 -21.24 -15.72
CA HIS A 205 -6.89 -20.61 -17.00
C HIS A 205 -5.66 -21.27 -17.65
N LEU A 206 -4.57 -21.43 -16.92
CA LEU A 206 -3.31 -21.99 -17.43
C LEU A 206 -3.53 -23.44 -17.91
N GLN A 207 -4.27 -24.23 -17.14
CA GLN A 207 -4.59 -25.60 -17.54
C GLN A 207 -5.41 -25.67 -18.83
N ARG A 208 -6.41 -24.79 -19.01
CA ARG A 208 -7.24 -24.76 -20.23
C ARG A 208 -6.50 -24.28 -21.47
N THR A 209 -5.54 -23.37 -21.30
CA THR A 209 -4.82 -22.74 -22.39
C THR A 209 -3.47 -23.37 -22.67
N SER A 210 -3.00 -24.29 -21.82
CA SER A 210 -1.65 -24.88 -21.84
C SER A 210 -0.54 -23.81 -21.86
N LYS A 211 -0.78 -22.69 -21.16
CA LYS A 211 0.18 -21.58 -21.04
C LYS A 211 0.95 -21.66 -19.73
N SER A 212 2.12 -21.02 -19.70
CA SER A 212 2.90 -20.77 -18.48
C SER A 212 2.70 -19.34 -18.01
N ALA A 213 2.94 -19.09 -16.71
CA ALA A 213 2.86 -17.75 -16.12
C ALA A 213 4.20 -17.34 -15.50
N VAL A 214 4.61 -16.08 -15.70
CA VAL A 214 5.80 -15.51 -15.08
C VAL A 214 5.43 -14.24 -14.34
N PHE A 215 5.83 -14.15 -13.07
CA PHE A 215 5.56 -13.01 -12.22
C PHE A 215 6.86 -12.33 -11.81
N PHE A 216 6.90 -11.01 -11.92
CA PHE A 216 8.04 -10.22 -11.53
C PHE A 216 7.69 -9.35 -10.32
N ILE A 217 8.49 -9.43 -9.25
CA ILE A 217 8.41 -8.52 -8.10
C ILE A 217 9.72 -7.76 -8.01
N ASP A 218 9.64 -6.43 -7.98
CA ASP A 218 10.80 -5.57 -7.74
C ASP A 218 10.74 -4.93 -6.35
N SER A 219 11.90 -4.52 -5.84
CA SER A 219 12.02 -3.82 -4.55
C SER A 219 11.43 -4.60 -3.36
N TYR A 220 11.63 -5.93 -3.37
CA TYR A 220 11.01 -6.83 -2.39
C TYR A 220 11.37 -6.48 -0.93
N GLU A 221 12.55 -5.93 -0.68
CA GLU A 221 12.99 -5.45 0.61
C GLU A 221 12.10 -4.36 1.21
N ALA A 222 11.30 -3.69 0.40
CA ALA A 222 10.40 -2.63 0.85
C ALA A 222 9.25 -3.14 1.74
N LEU A 223 8.96 -4.45 1.72
CA LEU A 223 8.01 -5.06 2.66
C LEU A 223 8.45 -4.94 4.12
N TRP A 224 9.77 -4.86 4.38
CA TRP A 224 10.37 -4.86 5.73
C TRP A 224 11.09 -3.57 6.10
N GLU A 225 11.00 -2.51 5.31
CA GLU A 225 11.84 -1.32 5.40
C GLU A 225 11.94 -0.73 6.84
N LYS A 226 10.91 -0.87 7.65
CA LYS A 226 10.82 -0.32 9.02
C LYS A 226 11.17 -1.31 10.14
N GLU A 227 11.28 -2.61 9.85
CA GLU A 227 11.42 -3.66 10.89
C GLU A 227 12.70 -4.50 10.79
N ARG A 228 13.68 -4.06 10.00
CA ARG A 228 14.96 -4.80 9.78
C ARG A 228 15.71 -5.21 11.05
N GLY A 229 15.34 -4.72 12.21
CA GLY A 229 15.97 -5.02 13.51
C GLY A 229 15.12 -5.83 14.50
N GLN A 230 13.86 -6.16 14.21
CA GLN A 230 12.92 -6.70 15.20
C GLN A 230 12.54 -8.19 15.03
N GLY A 231 13.21 -8.93 14.17
CA GLY A 231 13.30 -10.39 14.31
C GLY A 231 12.18 -11.27 13.77
N SER A 232 11.08 -10.77 13.20
CA SER A 232 10.10 -11.66 12.56
C SER A 232 9.86 -11.31 11.09
N PHE A 233 10.77 -11.77 10.24
CA PHE A 233 10.65 -11.64 8.78
C PHE A 233 9.50 -12.47 8.19
N ASN A 234 8.97 -13.45 8.93
CA ASN A 234 8.15 -14.51 8.38
C ASN A 234 6.64 -14.23 8.27
N SER A 235 6.13 -13.13 8.84
CA SER A 235 4.67 -12.88 8.85
C SER A 235 4.18 -11.96 7.73
N ARG A 236 5.02 -11.06 7.23
CA ARG A 236 4.57 -10.05 6.25
C ARG A 236 4.45 -10.56 4.82
N ASP A 237 5.19 -11.58 4.45
CA ASP A 237 5.15 -12.20 3.12
C ASP A 237 4.51 -13.58 3.10
N GLU A 238 3.88 -14.00 4.20
CA GLU A 238 3.16 -15.28 4.28
C GLU A 238 2.12 -15.42 3.17
N TRP A 239 1.38 -14.36 2.88
CA TRP A 239 0.39 -14.35 1.83
C TRP A 239 1.00 -14.52 0.42
N ILE A 240 2.25 -14.05 0.18
CA ILE A 240 2.99 -14.27 -1.07
C ILE A 240 3.37 -15.75 -1.17
N ARG A 241 3.90 -16.33 -0.10
CA ARG A 241 4.24 -17.75 -0.05
C ARG A 241 3.01 -18.63 -0.26
N GLN A 242 1.88 -18.27 0.37
CA GLN A 242 0.60 -18.96 0.14
C GLN A 242 0.14 -18.84 -1.31
N LEU A 243 0.27 -17.67 -1.93
CA LEU A 243 -0.05 -17.49 -3.34
C LEU A 243 0.81 -18.42 -4.22
N ILE A 244 2.12 -18.39 -4.03
CA ILE A 244 3.08 -19.19 -4.81
C ILE A 244 2.80 -20.68 -4.65
N ALA A 245 2.61 -21.16 -3.42
CA ALA A 245 2.37 -22.57 -3.12
C ALA A 245 1.02 -23.10 -3.66
N ASN A 246 0.09 -22.23 -4.04
CA ASN A 246 -1.19 -22.63 -4.63
C ASN A 246 -1.26 -22.47 -6.16
N LEU A 247 -0.17 -22.02 -6.79
CA LEU A 247 -0.08 -21.91 -8.24
C LEU A 247 0.41 -23.22 -8.86
N PRO A 248 0.09 -23.49 -10.15
CA PRO A 248 0.54 -24.70 -10.82
C PRO A 248 2.03 -24.67 -11.14
N GLU A 249 2.62 -25.84 -11.36
CA GLU A 249 4.02 -26.08 -11.74
C GLU A 249 4.49 -25.27 -12.96
N SER A 250 3.57 -24.81 -13.80
CA SER A 250 3.83 -23.94 -14.96
C SER A 250 4.02 -22.46 -14.60
N SER A 251 4.27 -22.14 -13.32
CA SER A 251 4.43 -20.76 -12.83
C SER A 251 5.85 -20.51 -12.34
N LEU A 252 6.43 -19.35 -12.74
CA LEU A 252 7.72 -18.86 -12.30
C LEU A 252 7.58 -17.51 -11.61
N TRP A 253 8.20 -17.37 -10.46
CA TRP A 253 8.34 -16.09 -9.75
C TRP A 253 9.77 -15.59 -9.85
N VAL A 254 9.93 -14.35 -10.29
CA VAL A 254 11.21 -13.64 -10.36
C VAL A 254 11.17 -12.48 -9.36
N ILE A 255 11.94 -12.59 -8.29
CA ILE A 255 11.93 -11.64 -7.18
C ILE A 255 13.25 -10.89 -7.16
N CYS A 256 13.18 -9.56 -7.22
CA CYS A 256 14.33 -8.67 -7.11
C CYS A 256 14.33 -7.95 -5.76
N GLY A 257 15.44 -8.04 -5.02
CA GLY A 257 15.59 -7.45 -3.70
C GLY A 257 17.02 -7.04 -3.35
N ARG A 258 17.23 -6.39 -2.21
CA ARG A 258 18.57 -6.05 -1.71
C ARG A 258 19.28 -7.23 -1.06
N GLU A 259 18.51 -8.16 -0.52
CA GLU A 259 18.99 -9.34 0.22
C GLU A 259 18.33 -10.59 -0.36
N GLY A 260 18.95 -11.74 -0.15
CA GLY A 260 18.35 -13.03 -0.45
C GLY A 260 17.13 -13.29 0.45
N LEU A 261 16.21 -14.09 -0.04
CA LEU A 261 15.06 -14.53 0.73
C LEU A 261 15.49 -15.56 1.78
N ARG A 262 14.82 -15.54 2.93
CA ARG A 262 15.04 -16.46 4.06
C ARG A 262 13.78 -17.28 4.36
N TRP A 263 13.08 -17.70 3.33
CA TRP A 263 11.82 -18.44 3.49
C TRP A 263 12.01 -19.82 4.12
N GLU A 264 13.21 -20.37 4.02
CA GLU A 264 13.62 -21.61 4.69
C GLU A 264 13.58 -21.53 6.22
N GLU A 265 13.64 -20.31 6.79
CA GLU A 265 13.48 -20.11 8.23
C GLU A 265 12.02 -20.33 8.68
N ALA A 266 11.06 -20.12 7.78
CA ALA A 266 9.64 -20.36 8.03
C ALA A 266 9.25 -21.84 7.76
N ASP A 267 9.80 -22.40 6.67
CA ASP A 267 9.59 -23.77 6.25
C ASP A 267 10.79 -24.24 5.41
N GLN A 268 11.50 -25.29 5.87
CA GLN A 268 12.71 -25.79 5.25
C GLN A 268 12.51 -26.30 3.81
N ASP A 269 11.29 -26.65 3.43
CA ASP A 269 10.96 -27.14 2.08
C ASP A 269 11.22 -26.07 1.02
N TRP A 270 11.21 -24.77 1.37
CA TRP A 270 11.52 -23.69 0.44
C TRP A 270 12.92 -23.76 -0.16
N ASN A 271 13.88 -24.39 0.51
CA ASN A 271 15.24 -24.62 -0.07
C ASN A 271 15.22 -25.39 -1.39
N ASN A 272 14.18 -26.20 -1.64
CA ASN A 272 14.07 -26.97 -2.87
C ASN A 272 13.58 -26.14 -4.06
N TYR A 273 12.96 -25.00 -3.80
CA TYR A 273 12.23 -24.19 -4.78
C TYR A 273 12.88 -22.83 -5.05
N LEU A 274 13.74 -22.33 -4.14
CA LEU A 274 14.45 -21.07 -4.26
C LEU A 274 15.76 -21.26 -5.03
N GLU A 275 15.91 -20.56 -6.15
CA GLU A 275 17.19 -20.38 -6.82
C GLU A 275 17.63 -18.91 -6.68
N GLN A 276 18.73 -18.66 -5.96
CA GLN A 276 19.11 -17.31 -5.56
C GLN A 276 20.45 -16.89 -6.16
N HIS A 277 20.47 -15.74 -6.83
CA HIS A 277 21.65 -15.18 -7.50
C HIS A 277 22.00 -13.81 -6.94
N HIS A 278 23.23 -13.67 -6.46
CA HIS A 278 23.78 -12.39 -6.03
C HIS A 278 24.31 -11.59 -7.22
N LEU A 279 23.70 -10.41 -7.48
CA LEU A 279 24.21 -9.49 -8.48
C LEU A 279 25.37 -8.67 -7.89
N GLY A 280 26.55 -8.90 -8.42
CA GLY A 280 27.74 -8.13 -8.10
C GLY A 280 27.92 -6.88 -9.00
N ILE A 281 29.02 -6.19 -8.81
CA ILE A 281 29.51 -5.13 -9.71
C ILE A 281 29.73 -5.67 -11.13
N LEU A 282 29.73 -4.78 -12.13
CA LEU A 282 30.12 -5.17 -13.48
C LEU A 282 31.62 -5.49 -13.49
N PRO A 283 32.03 -6.62 -14.09
CA PRO A 283 33.45 -6.87 -14.39
C PRO A 283 34.05 -5.76 -15.27
N ASP A 284 35.32 -5.45 -15.10
CA ASP A 284 35.98 -4.36 -15.83
C ASP A 284 35.71 -4.43 -17.34
N LYS A 285 35.85 -5.63 -17.93
CA LYS A 285 35.58 -5.83 -19.37
C LYS A 285 34.20 -5.37 -19.80
N ASP A 286 33.19 -5.66 -19.01
CA ASP A 286 31.79 -5.33 -19.33
C ASP A 286 31.52 -3.86 -19.04
N ALA A 287 32.12 -3.28 -18.01
CA ALA A 287 32.10 -1.85 -17.76
C ALA A 287 32.76 -1.05 -18.88
N PHE A 288 33.93 -1.47 -19.38
CA PHE A 288 34.53 -0.87 -20.58
C PHE A 288 33.64 -0.98 -21.81
N ASN A 289 33.04 -2.15 -22.02
CA ASN A 289 32.11 -2.36 -23.13
C ASN A 289 30.88 -1.43 -23.02
N PHE A 290 30.34 -1.27 -21.81
CA PHE A 290 29.24 -0.32 -21.54
C PHE A 290 29.62 1.11 -21.94
N LEU A 291 30.77 1.59 -21.48
CA LEU A 291 31.26 2.94 -21.80
C LEU A 291 31.47 3.14 -23.30
N ASN A 292 32.02 2.16 -24.02
CA ASN A 292 32.16 2.19 -25.48
C ASN A 292 30.81 2.30 -26.18
N LEU A 293 29.82 1.49 -25.78
CA LEU A 293 28.45 1.54 -26.33
C LEU A 293 27.75 2.87 -26.04
N CYS A 294 28.12 3.55 -24.95
CA CYS A 294 27.64 4.89 -24.62
C CYS A 294 28.41 6.01 -25.36
N GLY A 295 29.38 5.67 -26.21
CA GLY A 295 30.15 6.62 -27.03
C GLY A 295 31.33 7.26 -26.30
N ILE A 296 31.80 6.68 -25.20
CA ILE A 296 33.04 7.07 -24.51
C ILE A 296 34.12 6.10 -24.94
N GLU A 297 34.94 6.49 -25.94
CA GLU A 297 35.96 5.65 -26.54
C GLU A 297 37.36 5.95 -26.01
N GLU A 298 37.56 7.09 -25.35
CA GLU A 298 38.84 7.52 -24.80
C GLU A 298 39.27 6.66 -23.60
N GLU A 299 40.28 5.83 -23.79
CA GLU A 299 40.75 4.84 -22.80
C GLU A 299 41.15 5.48 -21.45
N ASP A 300 41.73 6.67 -21.46
CA ASP A 300 42.14 7.37 -20.25
C ASP A 300 40.93 7.90 -19.47
N ILE A 301 39.85 8.29 -20.15
CA ILE A 301 38.58 8.68 -19.51
C ILE A 301 37.89 7.45 -18.94
N GLN A 302 37.80 6.37 -19.72
CA GLN A 302 37.24 5.11 -19.29
C GLN A 302 37.89 4.58 -18.01
N LYS A 303 39.23 4.60 -17.93
CA LYS A 303 39.96 4.17 -16.73
C LYS A 303 39.61 4.96 -15.47
N VAL A 304 39.51 6.29 -15.59
CA VAL A 304 39.15 7.14 -14.46
C VAL A 304 37.67 6.89 -14.02
N ILE A 305 36.76 6.74 -14.99
CA ILE A 305 35.36 6.42 -14.70
C ILE A 305 35.26 5.06 -14.01
N LEU A 306 35.99 4.06 -14.50
CA LEU A 306 35.96 2.72 -13.92
C LEU A 306 36.51 2.72 -12.50
N GLU A 307 37.65 3.38 -12.27
CA GLU A 307 38.22 3.56 -10.94
C GLU A 307 37.26 4.22 -9.97
N GLY A 308 36.59 5.30 -10.39
CA GLY A 308 35.65 6.03 -9.56
C GLY A 308 34.31 5.30 -9.30
N SER A 309 33.77 4.59 -10.28
CA SER A 309 32.53 3.85 -10.18
C SER A 309 32.69 2.48 -9.49
N GLU A 310 33.92 1.94 -9.44
CA GLU A 310 34.22 0.58 -8.99
C GLU A 310 33.29 -0.47 -9.65
N GLY A 311 32.91 -0.27 -10.91
CA GLY A 311 32.06 -1.16 -11.66
C GLY A 311 30.58 -1.17 -11.22
N VAL A 312 30.14 -0.24 -10.38
CA VAL A 312 28.73 -0.14 -9.99
C VAL A 312 27.94 0.54 -11.10
N PRO A 313 26.94 -0.11 -11.72
CA PRO A 313 26.20 0.40 -12.87
C PRO A 313 25.64 1.82 -12.68
N TYR A 314 25.06 2.12 -11.53
CA TYR A 314 24.53 3.46 -11.22
C TYR A 314 25.59 4.57 -11.38
N TYR A 315 26.81 4.35 -10.87
CA TYR A 315 27.86 5.35 -10.95
C TYR A 315 28.49 5.42 -12.36
N LEU A 316 28.52 4.31 -13.10
CA LEU A 316 28.87 4.30 -14.51
C LEU A 316 27.89 5.14 -15.34
N GLU A 317 26.58 4.93 -15.15
CA GLU A 317 25.53 5.71 -15.83
C GLU A 317 25.64 7.20 -15.51
N LEU A 318 25.88 7.55 -14.25
CA LEU A 318 26.06 8.96 -13.84
C LEU A 318 27.31 9.59 -14.44
N ALA A 319 28.38 8.81 -14.59
CA ALA A 319 29.59 9.29 -15.28
C ALA A 319 29.34 9.51 -16.79
N VAL A 320 28.52 8.66 -17.43
CA VAL A 320 28.07 8.85 -18.82
C VAL A 320 27.21 10.11 -18.94
N ASP A 321 26.31 10.36 -18.01
CA ASP A 321 25.53 11.61 -17.98
C ASP A 321 26.45 12.82 -17.84
N THR A 322 27.45 12.75 -16.96
CA THR A 322 28.48 13.78 -16.81
C THR A 322 29.23 14.03 -18.11
N TYR A 323 29.67 12.96 -18.77
CA TYR A 323 30.34 13.06 -20.07
C TYR A 323 29.49 13.79 -21.10
N ASN A 324 28.21 13.42 -21.21
CA ASN A 324 27.28 14.01 -22.15
C ASN A 324 27.03 15.50 -21.87
N GLU A 325 26.92 15.89 -20.59
CA GLU A 325 26.75 17.32 -20.24
C GLU A 325 27.98 18.17 -20.58
N ILE A 326 29.18 17.63 -20.38
CA ILE A 326 30.44 18.31 -20.73
C ILE A 326 30.56 18.41 -22.25
N ALA A 327 30.25 17.34 -22.97
CA ALA A 327 30.34 17.26 -24.44
C ALA A 327 29.50 18.31 -25.17
N LYS A 328 28.43 18.81 -24.54
CA LYS A 328 27.64 19.94 -25.10
C LYS A 328 28.43 21.24 -25.24
N THR A 329 29.48 21.43 -24.47
CA THR A 329 30.22 22.71 -24.38
C THR A 329 31.66 22.57 -24.83
N ARG A 330 32.31 21.44 -24.62
CA ARG A 330 33.69 21.13 -24.94
C ARG A 330 33.99 19.63 -24.93
N SER A 331 35.13 19.22 -25.44
CA SER A 331 35.58 17.84 -25.30
C SER A 331 35.89 17.50 -23.84
N PRO A 332 35.32 16.40 -23.29
CA PRO A 332 35.64 15.90 -21.95
C PRO A 332 37.12 15.52 -21.80
N LYS A 333 37.62 15.59 -20.57
CA LYS A 333 38.99 15.21 -20.22
C LYS A 333 38.99 14.30 -18.98
N PRO A 334 40.02 13.47 -18.75
CA PRO A 334 40.07 12.60 -17.56
C PRO A 334 39.90 13.32 -16.22
N ASP A 335 40.39 14.54 -16.07
CA ASP A 335 40.27 15.35 -14.85
C ASP A 335 38.85 15.87 -14.57
N ASP A 336 37.93 15.73 -15.53
CA ASP A 336 36.50 16.06 -15.36
C ASP A 336 35.78 15.01 -14.53
N PHE A 337 36.33 13.80 -14.42
CA PHE A 337 35.75 12.66 -13.72
C PHE A 337 36.43 12.42 -12.38
N SER A 338 35.74 11.75 -11.48
CA SER A 338 36.24 11.46 -10.15
C SER A 338 36.73 10.02 -10.03
N ARG A 339 37.75 9.83 -9.17
CA ARG A 339 38.26 8.52 -8.79
C ARG A 339 37.62 7.93 -7.55
N THR A 340 36.58 8.60 -6.98
CA THR A 340 35.88 8.12 -5.80
C THR A 340 34.37 8.28 -6.00
N ARG A 341 33.60 7.34 -5.46
CA ARG A 341 32.14 7.35 -5.53
C ARG A 341 31.51 8.61 -4.91
N SER A 342 32.06 9.07 -3.80
CA SER A 342 31.56 10.26 -3.10
C SER A 342 31.63 11.55 -3.93
N GLU A 343 32.63 11.66 -4.81
CA GLU A 343 32.79 12.85 -5.63
C GLU A 343 32.08 12.79 -6.99
N ILE A 344 31.60 11.62 -7.40
CA ILE A 344 30.92 11.48 -8.71
C ILE A 344 29.68 12.37 -8.78
N PHE A 345 28.88 12.39 -7.70
CA PHE A 345 27.70 13.23 -7.60
C PHE A 345 28.06 14.73 -7.69
N ASP A 346 29.05 15.19 -6.92
CA ASP A 346 29.49 16.58 -6.91
C ASP A 346 30.00 17.04 -8.28
N ARG A 347 30.74 16.15 -8.95
CA ARG A 347 31.22 16.38 -10.32
C ARG A 347 30.05 16.52 -11.30
N PHE A 348 29.09 15.62 -11.26
CA PHE A 348 27.90 15.69 -12.09
C PHE A 348 27.15 17.02 -11.86
N MET A 349 26.83 17.35 -10.61
CA MET A 349 26.12 18.58 -10.26
C MET A 349 26.83 19.82 -10.77
N LYS A 350 28.17 19.86 -10.73
CA LYS A 350 28.98 20.99 -11.20
C LYS A 350 28.76 21.35 -12.68
N TYR A 351 28.44 20.37 -13.51
CA TYR A 351 28.25 20.58 -14.96
C TYR A 351 26.81 20.91 -15.34
N LEU A 352 25.85 20.79 -14.42
CA LEU A 352 24.48 21.22 -14.63
C LEU A 352 24.35 22.76 -14.53
N ARG A 353 23.41 23.31 -15.28
CA ARG A 353 23.04 24.72 -15.15
C ARG A 353 22.33 24.98 -13.82
N GLY A 354 22.43 26.19 -13.29
CA GLY A 354 21.81 26.55 -12.01
C GLY A 354 20.32 26.17 -11.91
N PRO A 355 19.48 26.50 -12.89
CA PRO A 355 18.07 26.08 -12.89
C PRO A 355 17.87 24.55 -12.88
N GLU A 356 18.74 23.77 -13.50
CA GLU A 356 18.68 22.31 -13.46
C GLU A 356 19.03 21.76 -12.08
N GLN A 357 20.09 22.32 -11.46
CA GLN A 357 20.49 21.93 -10.10
C GLN A 357 19.36 22.20 -9.09
N GLU A 358 18.80 23.41 -9.10
CA GLU A 358 17.73 23.78 -8.19
C GLU A 358 16.46 22.95 -8.44
N THR A 359 16.15 22.67 -9.70
CA THR A 359 15.03 21.81 -10.05
C THR A 359 15.19 20.39 -9.53
N LEU A 360 16.35 19.78 -9.70
CA LEU A 360 16.62 18.43 -9.20
C LEU A 360 16.56 18.36 -7.68
N LYS A 361 17.05 19.39 -6.98
CA LYS A 361 16.91 19.51 -5.53
C LYS A 361 15.43 19.52 -5.11
N VAL A 362 14.63 20.39 -5.71
CA VAL A 362 13.19 20.48 -5.42
C VAL A 362 12.46 19.18 -5.76
N LEU A 363 12.76 18.55 -6.90
CA LEU A 363 12.18 17.28 -7.32
C LEU A 363 12.66 16.08 -6.48
N SER A 364 13.67 16.24 -5.63
CA SER A 364 14.06 15.21 -4.67
C SER A 364 13.09 15.12 -3.49
N THR A 365 12.25 16.13 -3.26
CA THR A 365 11.27 16.16 -2.17
C THR A 365 10.14 15.16 -2.37
N PRO A 366 9.35 15.17 -3.48
CA PRO A 366 8.31 14.16 -3.71
C PRO A 366 8.93 12.80 -4.03
N ARG A 367 8.20 11.74 -3.68
CA ARG A 367 8.57 10.37 -4.06
C ARG A 367 8.42 10.15 -5.56
N PHE A 368 7.36 10.71 -6.13
CA PHE A 368 7.01 10.66 -7.53
C PHE A 368 6.46 12.01 -7.97
N TRP A 369 6.62 12.35 -9.24
CA TRP A 369 5.94 13.51 -9.82
C TRP A 369 5.42 13.22 -11.21
N ASN A 370 4.29 13.81 -11.52
CA ASN A 370 3.75 13.93 -12.88
C ASN A 370 3.94 15.37 -13.35
N LYS A 371 3.37 15.70 -14.51
CA LYS A 371 3.48 17.05 -15.08
C LYS A 371 2.84 18.13 -14.19
N ASP A 372 1.78 17.80 -13.46
CA ASP A 372 1.09 18.77 -12.58
C ASP A 372 1.92 19.06 -11.33
N ILE A 373 2.43 18.02 -10.65
CA ILE A 373 3.32 18.17 -9.49
C ILE A 373 4.60 18.91 -9.88
N PHE A 374 5.20 18.54 -11.02
CA PHE A 374 6.35 19.26 -11.56
C PHE A 374 6.05 20.76 -11.70
N ARG A 375 4.92 21.10 -12.35
CA ARG A 375 4.53 22.49 -12.56
C ARG A 375 4.37 23.28 -11.27
N VAL A 376 3.61 22.74 -10.30
CA VAL A 376 3.37 23.46 -9.04
C VAL A 376 4.64 23.64 -8.22
N LEU A 377 5.57 22.67 -8.25
CA LEU A 377 6.87 22.78 -7.59
C LEU A 377 7.75 23.84 -8.25
N ILE A 378 7.89 23.83 -9.57
CA ILE A 378 8.73 24.79 -10.30
C ILE A 378 8.20 26.22 -10.12
N ASP A 379 6.88 26.41 -10.19
CA ASP A 379 6.23 27.71 -10.02
C ASP A 379 6.39 28.23 -8.57
N ASN A 380 6.23 27.37 -7.56
CA ASN A 380 6.36 27.75 -6.15
C ASN A 380 7.80 28.11 -5.77
N PHE A 381 8.76 27.24 -6.10
CA PHE A 381 10.17 27.40 -5.72
C PHE A 381 10.98 28.23 -6.70
N LYS A 382 10.39 28.68 -7.80
CA LYS A 382 10.99 29.58 -8.81
C LYS A 382 12.38 29.13 -9.26
N THR A 383 12.54 27.86 -9.55
CA THR A 383 13.86 27.27 -9.91
C THR A 383 14.43 27.83 -11.22
N GLY A 384 13.61 28.52 -12.01
CA GLY A 384 13.99 29.05 -13.31
C GLY A 384 14.05 28.01 -14.43
N TYR A 385 13.64 26.78 -14.16
CA TYR A 385 13.56 25.72 -15.17
C TYR A 385 12.31 25.87 -16.04
N PRO A 386 12.42 25.72 -17.40
CA PRO A 386 11.26 25.90 -18.26
C PRO A 386 10.19 24.82 -18.04
N LEU A 387 8.94 25.22 -17.81
CA LEU A 387 7.81 24.29 -17.67
C LEU A 387 7.60 23.39 -18.90
N THR A 388 8.02 23.88 -20.08
CA THR A 388 7.96 23.13 -21.35
C THR A 388 9.01 22.03 -21.45
N ALA A 389 10.07 22.08 -20.61
CA ALA A 389 11.18 21.14 -20.63
C ALA A 389 10.99 19.92 -19.70
N TYR A 390 9.74 19.63 -19.27
CA TYR A 390 9.42 18.47 -18.43
C TYR A 390 9.97 17.15 -19.01
N SER A 391 9.80 16.93 -20.30
CA SER A 391 10.27 15.72 -20.99
C SER A 391 11.80 15.63 -21.04
N GLU A 392 12.53 16.77 -20.98
CA GLU A 392 13.98 16.78 -21.02
C GLU A 392 14.62 16.12 -19.77
N LEU A 393 13.89 16.06 -18.65
CA LEU A 393 14.37 15.40 -17.43
C LEU A 393 14.59 13.88 -17.64
N ARG A 394 13.88 13.27 -18.59
CA ARG A 394 14.03 11.83 -18.92
C ARG A 394 15.39 11.50 -19.55
N ARG A 395 16.14 12.51 -20.02
CA ARG A 395 17.51 12.29 -20.55
C ARG A 395 18.50 11.80 -19.51
N PHE A 396 18.22 12.06 -18.22
CA PHE A 396 19.07 11.64 -17.14
C PHE A 396 18.80 10.17 -16.77
N SER A 397 19.85 9.35 -16.71
CA SER A 397 19.76 7.92 -16.38
C SER A 397 19.10 7.63 -15.02
N PHE A 398 19.21 8.57 -14.09
CA PHE A 398 18.63 8.46 -12.76
C PHE A 398 17.17 8.94 -12.65
N VAL A 399 16.58 9.43 -13.73
CA VAL A 399 15.14 9.71 -13.80
C VAL A 399 14.44 8.49 -14.37
N GLN A 400 13.59 7.89 -13.56
CA GLN A 400 12.87 6.66 -13.92
C GLN A 400 11.39 6.95 -14.09
N GLU A 401 10.75 6.25 -15.01
CA GLU A 401 9.30 6.31 -15.19
C GLU A 401 8.65 5.03 -14.71
N THR A 402 7.62 5.18 -13.88
CA THR A 402 6.82 4.07 -13.37
C THR A 402 5.35 4.52 -13.38
N GLU A 403 4.49 3.78 -14.09
CA GLU A 403 3.05 4.06 -14.19
C GLU A 403 2.73 5.51 -14.63
N GLY A 404 3.50 6.05 -15.58
CA GLY A 404 3.32 7.41 -16.08
C GLY A 404 3.77 8.53 -15.14
N LYS A 405 4.37 8.18 -14.01
CA LYS A 405 4.99 9.12 -13.07
C LYS A 405 6.51 9.00 -13.14
N LEU A 406 7.20 10.13 -12.98
CA LEU A 406 8.65 10.18 -12.88
C LEU A 406 9.11 10.12 -11.42
N GLN A 407 10.27 9.53 -11.19
CA GLN A 407 10.93 9.47 -9.90
C GLN A 407 12.45 9.53 -10.06
N LEU A 408 13.14 10.00 -9.04
CA LEU A 408 14.59 9.91 -8.99
C LEU A 408 15.02 8.52 -8.49
N HIS A 409 16.08 7.99 -9.07
CA HIS A 409 16.75 6.82 -8.52
C HIS A 409 17.08 7.06 -7.03
N PRO A 410 16.84 6.10 -6.12
CA PRO A 410 16.98 6.31 -4.67
C PRO A 410 18.33 6.87 -4.23
N LEU A 411 19.44 6.46 -4.86
CA LEU A 411 20.76 7.00 -4.55
C LEU A 411 20.88 8.47 -4.93
N MET A 412 20.38 8.87 -6.12
CA MET A 412 20.39 10.27 -6.55
C MET A 412 19.52 11.12 -5.62
N ARG A 413 18.31 10.64 -5.31
CA ARG A 413 17.39 11.34 -4.39
C ARG A 413 18.04 11.60 -3.04
N LYS A 414 18.68 10.57 -2.46
CA LYS A 414 19.39 10.66 -1.19
C LYS A 414 20.51 11.70 -1.26
N SER A 415 21.36 11.62 -2.29
CA SER A 415 22.47 12.57 -2.47
C SER A 415 21.98 14.00 -2.62
N LEU A 416 20.91 14.26 -3.39
CA LEU A 416 20.33 15.59 -3.53
C LEU A 416 19.79 16.11 -2.20
N GLN A 417 19.11 15.28 -1.40
CA GLN A 417 18.58 15.65 -0.10
C GLN A 417 19.67 15.93 0.95
N GLU A 418 20.78 15.20 0.90
CA GLU A 418 21.94 15.43 1.77
C GLU A 418 22.65 16.77 1.47
N HIS A 419 22.62 17.20 0.20
CA HIS A 419 23.23 18.46 -0.25
C HIS A 419 22.23 19.63 -0.33
N GLN A 420 20.99 19.42 0.10
CA GLN A 420 19.94 20.45 0.14
C GLN A 420 19.98 21.18 1.48
N ASP A 421 19.70 22.47 1.46
CA ASP A 421 19.48 23.24 2.67
C ASP A 421 18.30 22.69 3.48
N GLN A 422 18.46 22.58 4.80
CA GLN A 422 17.45 21.99 5.68
C GLN A 422 16.13 22.78 5.68
N GLU A 423 16.20 24.09 5.56
CA GLU A 423 15.03 24.97 5.49
C GLU A 423 14.27 24.72 4.18
N LEU A 424 14.96 24.70 3.04
CA LEU A 424 14.39 24.38 1.73
C LEU A 424 13.78 22.98 1.71
N LYS A 425 14.44 21.99 2.33
CA LYS A 425 13.90 20.64 2.46
C LYS A 425 12.59 20.64 3.23
N LYS A 426 12.55 21.30 4.40
CA LYS A 426 11.36 21.40 5.25
C LYS A 426 10.23 22.14 4.52
N GLU A 427 10.50 23.27 3.89
CA GLU A 427 9.53 24.01 3.07
C GLU A 427 8.96 23.15 1.94
N GLY A 428 9.81 22.36 1.26
CA GLY A 428 9.39 21.42 0.23
C GLY A 428 8.40 20.38 0.75
N HIS A 429 8.68 19.81 1.92
CA HIS A 429 7.79 18.84 2.54
C HIS A 429 6.49 19.49 3.04
N ILE A 430 6.51 20.69 3.63
CA ILE A 430 5.30 21.43 4.00
C ILE A 430 4.43 21.68 2.75
N PHE A 431 5.02 22.21 1.70
CA PHE A 431 4.31 22.50 0.44
C PHE A 431 3.62 21.25 -0.13
N MET A 432 4.33 20.12 -0.16
CA MET A 432 3.77 18.88 -0.67
C MET A 432 2.70 18.27 0.25
N CYS A 433 2.86 18.42 1.58
CA CYS A 433 1.84 18.03 2.55
C CYS A 433 0.55 18.82 2.30
N ASP A 434 0.64 20.14 2.15
CA ASP A 434 -0.51 21.01 1.88
C ASP A 434 -1.17 20.65 0.53
N TYR A 435 -0.36 20.47 -0.52
CA TYR A 435 -0.83 20.09 -1.86
C TYR A 435 -1.68 18.83 -1.85
N TYR A 436 -1.25 17.81 -1.12
CA TYR A 436 -1.99 16.54 -1.03
C TYR A 436 -3.15 16.62 -0.04
N SER A 437 -3.00 17.37 1.06
CA SER A 437 -4.08 17.61 2.04
C SER A 437 -5.27 18.35 1.40
N ASP A 438 -5.00 19.31 0.52
CA ASP A 438 -6.06 20.03 -0.21
C ASP A 438 -6.89 19.09 -1.12
N LYS A 439 -6.31 18.00 -1.61
CA LYS A 439 -7.05 16.99 -2.42
C LYS A 439 -8.01 16.14 -1.60
N ILE A 440 -7.81 16.05 -0.30
CA ILE A 440 -8.63 15.27 0.62
C ILE A 440 -9.42 16.14 1.60
N LYS A 441 -9.38 17.45 1.41
CA LYS A 441 -10.17 18.39 2.18
C LYS A 441 -11.64 18.30 1.79
N ASP A 442 -12.52 18.39 2.78
CA ASP A 442 -13.99 18.38 2.60
C ASP A 442 -14.51 17.17 1.79
N LEU A 443 -13.86 16.01 1.95
CA LEU A 443 -14.18 14.77 1.25
C LEU A 443 -15.61 14.29 1.57
N ASP A 444 -16.42 14.05 0.54
CA ASP A 444 -17.63 13.25 0.69
C ASP A 444 -17.24 11.79 0.91
N ILE A 445 -17.58 11.25 2.09
CA ILE A 445 -17.27 9.86 2.48
C ILE A 445 -17.78 8.81 1.50
N LYS A 446 -18.76 9.15 0.64
CA LYS A 446 -19.32 8.24 -0.38
C LYS A 446 -18.55 8.25 -1.69
N SER A 447 -17.62 9.18 -1.86
CA SER A 447 -16.87 9.41 -3.11
C SER A 447 -15.37 9.18 -2.99
N ILE A 448 -14.90 8.49 -1.93
CA ILE A 448 -13.49 8.18 -1.75
C ILE A 448 -13.02 7.22 -2.85
N THR A 449 -11.93 7.60 -3.51
CA THR A 449 -11.29 6.85 -4.60
C THR A 449 -9.84 6.52 -4.27
N SER A 450 -9.20 5.70 -5.10
CA SER A 450 -7.77 5.40 -4.98
C SER A 450 -6.87 6.65 -5.11
N GLU A 451 -7.32 7.69 -5.80
CA GLU A 451 -6.61 8.98 -5.83
C GLU A 451 -6.57 9.65 -4.46
N HIS A 452 -7.66 9.57 -3.69
CA HIS A 452 -7.73 10.08 -2.33
C HIS A 452 -6.89 9.25 -1.36
N GLU A 453 -6.88 7.91 -1.52
CA GLU A 453 -5.99 7.02 -0.77
C GLU A 453 -4.52 7.38 -1.02
N ASN A 454 -4.14 7.57 -2.29
CA ASN A 454 -2.79 7.99 -2.66
C ASN A 454 -2.46 9.39 -2.10
N ALA A 455 -3.42 10.32 -2.14
CA ALA A 455 -3.21 11.66 -1.60
C ALA A 455 -2.98 11.64 -0.08
N LEU A 456 -3.74 10.83 0.69
CA LEU A 456 -3.51 10.66 2.13
C LEU A 456 -2.12 10.04 2.40
N THR A 457 -1.74 9.03 1.63
CA THR A 457 -0.44 8.35 1.77
C THR A 457 0.72 9.33 1.55
N GLU A 458 0.67 10.13 0.47
CA GLU A 458 1.70 11.11 0.18
C GLU A 458 1.68 12.28 1.18
N ALA A 459 0.49 12.77 1.57
CA ALA A 459 0.37 13.80 2.59
C ALA A 459 1.00 13.37 3.92
N PHE A 460 0.71 12.13 4.36
CA PHE A 460 1.29 11.57 5.58
C PHE A 460 2.81 11.40 5.50
N TYR A 461 3.31 10.93 4.35
CA TYR A 461 4.76 10.87 4.11
C TYR A 461 5.41 12.24 4.29
N HIS A 462 4.87 13.28 3.67
CA HIS A 462 5.44 14.63 3.75
C HIS A 462 5.25 15.28 5.12
N ALA A 463 4.12 15.05 5.78
CA ALA A 463 3.85 15.56 7.11
C ALA A 463 4.88 15.03 8.14
N LYS A 464 5.28 13.76 8.05
CA LYS A 464 6.31 13.16 8.93
C LYS A 464 7.68 13.81 8.81
N GLU A 465 8.02 14.32 7.63
CA GLU A 465 9.30 14.98 7.36
C GLU A 465 9.27 16.48 7.72
N ALA A 466 8.07 17.05 7.93
CA ALA A 466 7.88 18.50 8.10
C ALA A 466 7.41 18.91 9.48
N LEU A 467 6.55 18.11 10.13
CA LEU A 467 5.84 18.49 11.34
C LEU A 467 6.46 17.83 12.58
N GLU A 468 6.41 18.54 13.70
CA GLU A 468 6.73 17.98 15.02
C GLU A 468 5.64 17.00 15.46
N ALA A 469 5.96 16.07 16.38
CA ALA A 469 5.11 14.94 16.73
C ALA A 469 3.67 15.32 17.15
N GLU A 470 3.50 16.38 17.95
CA GLU A 470 2.17 16.84 18.37
C GLU A 470 1.38 17.50 17.23
N GLU A 471 2.05 18.30 16.38
CA GLU A 471 1.44 18.90 15.21
C GLU A 471 1.03 17.82 14.20
N LEU A 472 1.92 16.86 13.97
CA LEU A 472 1.69 15.71 13.10
C LEU A 472 0.48 14.89 13.59
N PHE A 473 0.37 14.64 14.90
CA PHE A 473 -0.75 13.91 15.48
C PHE A 473 -2.07 14.63 15.23
N ASN A 474 -2.15 15.93 15.55
CA ASN A 474 -3.36 16.72 15.37
C ASN A 474 -3.77 16.78 13.89
N TRP A 475 -2.82 17.02 13.00
CA TRP A 475 -3.04 16.99 11.55
C TRP A 475 -3.55 15.62 11.10
N PHE A 476 -2.89 14.53 11.52
CA PHE A 476 -3.22 13.16 11.12
C PHE A 476 -4.64 12.75 11.51
N ILE A 477 -5.05 13.03 12.75
CA ILE A 477 -6.42 12.75 13.20
C ILE A 477 -7.45 13.48 12.34
N SER A 478 -7.18 14.75 12.00
CA SER A 478 -8.08 15.54 11.17
C SER A 478 -8.23 14.99 9.75
N VAL A 479 -7.13 14.62 9.10
CA VAL A 479 -7.17 14.19 7.68
C VAL A 479 -7.59 12.74 7.52
N SER A 480 -7.41 11.89 8.54
CA SER A 480 -7.80 10.47 8.51
C SER A 480 -9.27 10.23 8.87
N ASP A 481 -9.95 11.19 9.54
CA ASP A 481 -11.36 11.05 9.96
C ASP A 481 -12.32 10.70 8.82
N PRO A 482 -12.31 11.35 7.64
CA PRO A 482 -13.18 10.96 6.54
C PRO A 482 -13.00 9.49 6.11
N PHE A 483 -11.76 9.00 6.10
CA PHE A 483 -11.46 7.60 5.76
C PHE A 483 -11.93 6.65 6.86
N TYR A 484 -11.75 7.01 8.13
CA TYR A 484 -12.29 6.23 9.24
C TYR A 484 -13.83 6.10 9.16
N ARG A 485 -14.53 7.22 8.93
CA ARG A 485 -16.00 7.26 8.80
C ARG A 485 -16.52 6.55 7.56
N ALA A 486 -15.72 6.49 6.50
CA ALA A 486 -16.01 5.76 5.28
C ALA A 486 -15.63 4.26 5.38
N ALA A 487 -15.19 3.78 6.56
CA ALA A 487 -14.79 2.40 6.81
C ALA A 487 -13.56 1.91 6.00
N PHE A 488 -12.64 2.82 5.63
CA PHE A 488 -11.34 2.48 5.04
C PHE A 488 -10.33 2.03 6.11
N TRP A 489 -10.79 1.31 7.13
CA TRP A 489 -10.03 0.98 8.33
C TRP A 489 -8.73 0.24 8.03
N LYS A 490 -8.78 -0.75 7.13
CA LYS A 490 -7.59 -1.50 6.71
C LYS A 490 -6.55 -0.61 6.04
N PHE A 491 -6.99 0.35 5.23
CA PHE A 491 -6.11 1.29 4.55
C PHE A 491 -5.38 2.21 5.52
N ILE A 492 -6.10 2.76 6.53
CA ILE A 492 -5.51 3.71 7.48
C ILE A 492 -4.80 3.03 8.65
N SER A 493 -5.06 1.75 8.96
CA SER A 493 -4.48 1.07 10.15
C SER A 493 -2.95 1.07 10.17
N PRO A 494 -2.21 0.86 9.07
CA PRO A 494 -0.75 0.97 9.09
C PRO A 494 -0.26 2.38 9.44
N MET A 495 -0.98 3.42 9.02
CA MET A 495 -0.63 4.81 9.35
C MET A 495 -0.87 5.11 10.83
N TYR A 496 -1.94 4.55 11.43
CA TYR A 496 -2.21 4.66 12.86
C TYR A 496 -1.13 3.94 13.70
N GLU A 497 -0.69 2.76 13.27
CA GLU A 497 0.42 2.05 13.90
C GLU A 497 1.73 2.86 13.84
N GLU A 498 2.04 3.42 12.68
CA GLU A 498 3.23 4.24 12.51
C GLU A 498 3.15 5.52 13.34
N MET A 499 1.98 6.18 13.38
CA MET A 499 1.77 7.37 14.20
C MET A 499 1.96 7.07 15.69
N LYS A 500 1.46 5.92 16.18
CA LYS A 500 1.70 5.44 17.54
C LYS A 500 3.20 5.34 17.83
N GLN A 501 3.97 4.72 16.94
CA GLN A 501 5.43 4.58 17.11
C GLN A 501 6.13 5.94 17.16
N ILE A 502 5.74 6.88 16.27
CA ILE A 502 6.28 8.23 16.25
C ILE A 502 6.03 8.94 17.59
N LEU A 503 4.80 8.86 18.12
CA LEU A 503 4.47 9.47 19.41
C LEU A 503 5.23 8.82 20.57
N GLU A 504 5.34 7.50 20.59
CA GLU A 504 6.08 6.77 21.64
C GLU A 504 7.57 7.16 21.67
N VAL A 505 8.18 7.33 20.49
CA VAL A 505 9.61 7.71 20.37
C VAL A 505 9.84 9.16 20.76
N ASN A 506 8.99 10.08 20.34
CA ASN A 506 9.23 11.52 20.50
C ASN A 506 8.67 12.10 21.80
N LEU A 507 7.51 11.61 22.28
CA LEU A 507 6.84 12.13 23.46
C LEU A 507 6.97 11.19 24.68
N GLY A 508 7.40 9.96 24.44
CA GLY A 508 7.49 8.92 25.46
C GLY A 508 6.23 8.05 25.56
N PRO A 509 6.39 6.78 26.01
CA PRO A 509 5.33 5.77 25.96
C PRO A 509 4.16 6.01 26.93
N GLU A 510 4.27 6.97 27.85
CA GLU A 510 3.23 7.33 28.84
C GLU A 510 2.60 8.70 28.56
N HIS A 511 2.81 9.27 27.36
CA HIS A 511 2.21 10.54 27.00
C HIS A 511 0.69 10.39 26.72
N THR A 512 -0.09 11.42 27.00
CA THR A 512 -1.56 11.42 26.77
C THR A 512 -1.94 11.21 25.32
N ASP A 513 -1.15 11.71 24.37
CA ASP A 513 -1.40 11.54 22.94
C ASP A 513 -1.12 10.11 22.49
N VAL A 514 -0.16 9.43 23.14
CA VAL A 514 0.03 7.97 22.94
C VAL A 514 -1.21 7.22 23.38
N ALA A 515 -1.78 7.55 24.56
CA ALA A 515 -3.02 6.92 25.02
C ALA A 515 -4.21 7.22 24.09
N THR A 516 -4.30 8.44 23.56
CA THR A 516 -5.33 8.81 22.58
C THR A 516 -5.16 8.02 21.30
N MET A 517 -3.94 7.87 20.79
CA MET A 517 -3.65 7.08 19.61
C MET A 517 -3.95 5.59 19.83
N LEU A 518 -3.57 5.03 20.98
CA LEU A 518 -3.90 3.64 21.34
C LEU A 518 -5.41 3.41 21.39
N ASN A 519 -6.18 4.35 21.96
CA ASN A 519 -7.65 4.26 22.00
C ASN A 519 -8.26 4.33 20.59
N ASN A 520 -7.76 5.20 19.72
CA ASN A 520 -8.24 5.33 18.34
C ASN A 520 -7.88 4.10 17.49
N LEU A 521 -6.66 3.57 17.66
CA LEU A 521 -6.24 2.34 17.00
C LEU A 521 -7.06 1.14 17.49
N ALA A 522 -7.39 1.09 18.79
CA ALA A 522 -8.27 0.07 19.33
C ALA A 522 -9.69 0.15 18.74
N LEU A 523 -10.27 1.36 18.60
CA LEU A 523 -11.55 1.56 17.90
C LEU A 523 -11.51 1.07 16.46
N LEU A 524 -10.39 1.29 15.78
CA LEU A 524 -10.19 0.86 14.41
C LEU A 524 -10.16 -0.67 14.31
N TYR A 525 -9.39 -1.34 15.16
CA TYR A 525 -9.35 -2.80 15.22
C TYR A 525 -10.66 -3.43 15.68
N ASP A 526 -11.39 -2.79 16.62
CA ASP A 526 -12.73 -3.21 17.02
C ASP A 526 -13.70 -3.18 15.84
N SER A 527 -13.65 -2.10 15.04
CA SER A 527 -14.45 -1.95 13.82
C SER A 527 -14.12 -3.02 12.75
N MET A 528 -12.90 -3.55 12.76
CA MET A 528 -12.44 -4.65 11.89
C MET A 528 -12.75 -6.05 12.47
N GLY A 529 -13.25 -6.13 13.71
CA GLY A 529 -13.48 -7.41 14.42
C GLY A 529 -12.21 -8.07 14.97
N GLU A 530 -11.06 -7.35 14.99
CA GLU A 530 -9.77 -7.87 15.46
C GLU A 530 -9.63 -7.72 16.99
N TYR A 531 -10.50 -8.38 17.75
CA TYR A 531 -10.61 -8.23 19.21
C TYR A 531 -9.36 -8.57 19.98
N GLU A 532 -8.53 -9.50 19.48
CA GLU A 532 -7.26 -9.89 20.09
C GLU A 532 -6.25 -8.73 20.08
N LYS A 533 -6.25 -7.91 19.03
CA LYS A 533 -5.42 -6.70 18.95
C LYS A 533 -6.04 -5.54 19.75
N THR A 534 -7.37 -5.43 19.75
CA THR A 534 -8.11 -4.34 20.37
C THR A 534 -7.94 -4.29 21.87
N LEU A 535 -8.08 -5.43 22.54
CA LEU A 535 -8.12 -5.52 24.02
C LEU A 535 -6.85 -4.96 24.71
N PRO A 536 -5.61 -5.33 24.31
CA PRO A 536 -4.40 -4.81 24.92
C PRO A 536 -4.23 -3.30 24.72
N LEU A 537 -4.69 -2.76 23.59
CA LEU A 537 -4.58 -1.32 23.30
C LEU A 537 -5.48 -0.49 24.21
N TYR A 538 -6.75 -0.88 24.38
CA TYR A 538 -7.64 -0.19 25.35
C TYR A 538 -7.12 -0.27 26.78
N LYS A 539 -6.62 -1.42 27.23
CA LYS A 539 -6.05 -1.57 28.57
C LYS A 539 -4.87 -0.64 28.79
N ARG A 540 -3.94 -0.60 27.84
CA ARG A 540 -2.77 0.28 27.92
C ARG A 540 -3.15 1.76 27.89
N ALA A 541 -4.10 2.14 27.03
CA ALA A 541 -4.61 3.51 27.00
C ALA A 541 -5.24 3.91 28.33
N LEU A 542 -6.03 3.01 28.93
CA LEU A 542 -6.65 3.23 30.24
C LEU A 542 -5.60 3.42 31.34
N GLU A 543 -4.58 2.56 31.41
CA GLU A 543 -3.50 2.65 32.39
C GLU A 543 -2.76 4.00 32.30
N ILE A 544 -2.45 4.45 31.08
CA ILE A 544 -1.78 5.75 30.87
C ILE A 544 -2.68 6.90 31.32
N TYR A 545 -3.95 6.90 30.90
CA TYR A 545 -4.88 7.97 31.29
C TYR A 545 -5.13 8.01 32.82
N GLU A 546 -5.31 6.87 33.48
CA GLU A 546 -5.48 6.82 34.93
C GLU A 546 -4.25 7.34 35.67
N LYS A 547 -3.06 6.99 35.17
CA LYS A 547 -1.78 7.42 35.77
C LYS A 547 -1.53 8.91 35.61
N VAL A 548 -1.79 9.46 34.41
CA VAL A 548 -1.41 10.83 34.03
C VAL A 548 -2.51 11.84 34.38
N LEU A 549 -3.76 11.49 34.13
CA LEU A 549 -4.92 12.40 34.26
C LEU A 549 -5.75 12.12 35.52
N GLY A 550 -5.57 10.95 36.14
CA GLY A 550 -6.34 10.49 37.28
C GLY A 550 -7.63 9.72 36.89
N PRO A 551 -8.15 8.88 37.82
CA PRO A 551 -9.21 7.91 37.50
C PRO A 551 -10.58 8.51 37.20
N GLU A 552 -10.79 9.80 37.51
CA GLU A 552 -12.06 10.52 37.29
C GLU A 552 -12.02 11.41 36.02
N HIS A 553 -10.98 11.29 35.20
CA HIS A 553 -10.88 12.10 33.99
C HIS A 553 -11.86 11.64 32.90
N PRO A 554 -12.49 12.54 32.10
CA PRO A 554 -13.43 12.17 31.03
C PRO A 554 -12.86 11.17 29.99
N LEU A 555 -11.57 11.24 29.67
CA LEU A 555 -10.93 10.29 28.75
C LEU A 555 -10.84 8.87 29.33
N VAL A 556 -10.67 8.75 30.65
CA VAL A 556 -10.76 7.44 31.36
C VAL A 556 -12.16 6.88 31.18
N ALA A 557 -13.21 7.68 31.42
CA ALA A 557 -14.58 7.24 31.23
C ALA A 557 -14.89 6.85 29.77
N THR A 558 -14.30 7.54 28.80
CA THR A 558 -14.44 7.21 27.38
C THR A 558 -13.79 5.87 27.05
N THR A 559 -12.56 5.65 27.54
CA THR A 559 -11.85 4.37 27.31
C THR A 559 -12.55 3.21 28.03
N LEU A 560 -13.06 3.43 29.26
CA LEU A 560 -13.87 2.43 29.98
C LEU A 560 -15.13 2.05 29.23
N ASN A 561 -15.84 3.03 28.68
CA ASN A 561 -17.04 2.81 27.84
C ASN A 561 -16.71 1.98 26.59
N ASN A 562 -15.61 2.27 25.92
CA ASN A 562 -15.18 1.56 24.72
C ASN A 562 -14.73 0.12 25.05
N LEU A 563 -13.97 -0.05 26.13
CA LEU A 563 -13.54 -1.37 26.61
C LEU A 563 -14.76 -2.21 27.04
N ALA A 564 -15.76 -1.60 27.66
CA ALA A 564 -17.00 -2.28 28.01
C ALA A 564 -17.79 -2.71 26.76
N ALA A 565 -17.82 -1.86 25.72
CA ALA A 565 -18.43 -2.19 24.42
C ALA A 565 -17.74 -3.38 23.78
N LEU A 566 -16.41 -3.43 23.80
CA LEU A 566 -15.62 -4.57 23.33
C LEU A 566 -15.98 -5.86 24.08
N TYR A 567 -15.98 -5.84 25.42
CA TYR A 567 -16.39 -7.01 26.21
C TYR A 567 -17.81 -7.46 25.92
N ARG A 568 -18.74 -6.52 25.70
CA ARG A 568 -20.11 -6.84 25.30
C ARG A 568 -20.11 -7.55 23.92
N SER A 569 -19.35 -7.06 22.94
CA SER A 569 -19.24 -7.68 21.60
C SER A 569 -18.63 -9.10 21.67
N MET A 570 -17.73 -9.34 22.63
CA MET A 570 -17.16 -10.67 22.93
C MET A 570 -18.12 -11.58 23.71
N GLY A 571 -19.28 -11.10 24.16
CA GLY A 571 -20.21 -11.86 25.02
C GLY A 571 -19.80 -11.92 26.50
N GLU A 572 -18.74 -11.20 26.91
CA GLU A 572 -18.24 -11.17 28.27
C GLU A 572 -18.97 -10.12 29.13
N TYR A 573 -20.28 -10.26 29.27
CA TYR A 573 -21.17 -9.28 29.88
C TYR A 573 -20.82 -8.95 31.32
N GLU A 574 -20.36 -9.93 32.10
CA GLU A 574 -19.93 -9.76 33.51
C GLU A 574 -18.73 -8.80 33.63
N LYS A 575 -17.84 -8.78 32.63
CA LYS A 575 -16.72 -7.84 32.60
C LYS A 575 -17.13 -6.46 32.09
N ALA A 576 -18.11 -6.39 31.20
CA ALA A 576 -18.59 -5.14 30.63
C ALA A 576 -19.35 -4.27 31.63
N LEU A 577 -20.22 -4.90 32.46
CA LEU A 577 -21.13 -4.20 33.37
C LEU A 577 -20.41 -3.25 34.36
N PRO A 578 -19.37 -3.66 35.11
CA PRO A 578 -18.69 -2.76 36.04
C PRO A 578 -17.98 -1.61 35.35
N LEU A 579 -17.48 -1.81 34.11
CA LEU A 579 -16.81 -0.76 33.34
C LEU A 579 -17.80 0.32 32.87
N TYR A 580 -18.97 -0.08 32.38
CA TYR A 580 -20.02 0.87 32.02
C TYR A 580 -20.51 1.67 33.22
N ASN A 581 -20.74 1.02 34.37
CA ASN A 581 -21.15 1.72 35.58
C ASN A 581 -20.10 2.74 36.00
N ARG A 582 -18.83 2.36 36.05
CA ARG A 582 -17.74 3.29 36.38
C ARG A 582 -17.64 4.45 35.36
N ALA A 583 -17.81 4.18 34.09
CA ALA A 583 -17.84 5.22 33.05
C ALA A 583 -19.02 6.18 33.24
N LEU A 584 -20.20 5.65 33.60
CA LEU A 584 -21.41 6.43 33.88
C LEU A 584 -21.19 7.34 35.09
N ASP A 585 -20.77 6.77 36.23
CA ASP A 585 -20.53 7.52 37.47
C ASP A 585 -19.51 8.65 37.25
N THR A 586 -18.41 8.37 36.53
CA THR A 586 -17.39 9.38 36.22
C THR A 586 -17.98 10.50 35.35
N ARG A 587 -18.73 10.15 34.29
CA ARG A 587 -19.35 11.15 33.40
C ARG A 587 -20.39 11.99 34.11
N GLU A 588 -21.25 11.39 34.92
CA GLU A 588 -22.28 12.12 35.71
C GLU A 588 -21.62 13.09 36.69
N LYS A 589 -20.57 12.65 37.38
CA LYS A 589 -19.83 13.46 38.37
C LYS A 589 -19.11 14.65 37.73
N VAL A 590 -18.47 14.44 36.59
CA VAL A 590 -17.58 15.45 35.98
C VAL A 590 -18.32 16.33 34.98
N LEU A 591 -19.20 15.77 34.16
CA LEU A 591 -19.88 16.48 33.07
C LEU A 591 -21.34 16.87 33.44
N GLY A 592 -21.88 16.30 34.53
CA GLY A 592 -23.28 16.44 34.94
C GLY A 592 -24.20 15.39 34.32
N PRO A 593 -25.30 15.06 35.02
CA PRO A 593 -26.19 13.94 34.63
C PRO A 593 -26.96 14.15 33.32
N GLU A 594 -27.01 15.37 32.81
CA GLU A 594 -27.69 15.77 31.56
C GLU A 594 -26.74 15.92 30.37
N HIS A 595 -25.49 15.52 30.50
CA HIS A 595 -24.51 15.67 29.42
C HIS A 595 -24.73 14.59 28.32
N PRO A 596 -24.62 14.91 27.02
CA PRO A 596 -24.81 13.94 25.92
C PRO A 596 -23.93 12.67 26.02
N SER A 597 -22.72 12.78 26.60
CA SER A 597 -21.85 11.62 26.84
C SER A 597 -22.44 10.66 27.89
N VAL A 598 -23.25 11.16 28.85
CA VAL A 598 -23.99 10.31 29.79
C VAL A 598 -25.04 9.51 29.04
N ALA A 599 -25.82 10.15 28.15
CA ALA A 599 -26.80 9.46 27.32
C ALA A 599 -26.17 8.34 26.46
N ASN A 600 -24.96 8.57 25.92
CA ASN A 600 -24.21 7.54 25.17
C ASN A 600 -23.89 6.31 26.07
N THR A 601 -23.40 6.55 27.30
CA THR A 601 -23.11 5.44 28.22
C THR A 601 -24.39 4.71 28.66
N LEU A 602 -25.46 5.45 28.94
CA LEU A 602 -26.78 4.87 29.29
C LEU A 602 -27.31 3.98 28.17
N ASN A 603 -27.22 4.44 26.91
CA ASN A 603 -27.64 3.66 25.76
C ASN A 603 -26.81 2.36 25.59
N ASN A 604 -25.50 2.44 25.80
CA ASN A 604 -24.61 1.26 25.72
C ASN A 604 -24.87 0.28 26.89
N LEU A 605 -25.13 0.78 28.09
CA LEU A 605 -25.47 -0.02 29.26
C LEU A 605 -26.86 -0.68 29.08
N ALA A 606 -27.83 0.05 28.52
CA ALA A 606 -29.13 -0.51 28.17
C ALA A 606 -29.01 -1.66 27.15
N LEU A 607 -28.18 -1.48 26.12
CA LEU A 607 -27.91 -2.51 25.14
C LEU A 607 -27.22 -3.74 25.76
N LEU A 608 -26.35 -3.54 26.78
CA LEU A 608 -25.75 -4.65 27.53
C LEU A 608 -26.85 -5.44 28.28
N TYR A 609 -27.74 -4.77 29.00
CA TYR A 609 -28.85 -5.43 29.71
C TYR A 609 -29.82 -6.14 28.74
N GLU A 610 -30.04 -5.57 27.56
CA GLU A 610 -30.82 -6.22 26.52
C GLU A 610 -30.16 -7.53 26.05
N ASN A 611 -28.84 -7.53 25.81
CA ASN A 611 -28.10 -8.72 25.42
C ASN A 611 -28.07 -9.79 26.53
N MET A 612 -28.16 -9.37 27.81
CA MET A 612 -28.31 -10.26 28.96
C MET A 612 -29.76 -10.79 29.13
N GLY A 613 -30.72 -10.29 28.33
CA GLY A 613 -32.16 -10.64 28.45
C GLY A 613 -32.88 -9.91 29.61
N GLU A 614 -32.22 -8.94 30.27
CA GLU A 614 -32.73 -8.16 31.38
C GLU A 614 -33.50 -6.89 30.88
N HIS A 615 -34.52 -7.10 30.08
CA HIS A 615 -35.25 -6.05 29.36
C HIS A 615 -35.87 -4.99 30.28
N GLU A 616 -36.29 -5.40 31.48
CA GLU A 616 -36.85 -4.48 32.49
C GLU A 616 -35.84 -3.46 33.00
N LYS A 617 -34.56 -3.82 33.04
CA LYS A 617 -33.47 -2.90 33.42
C LYS A 617 -33.03 -2.02 32.22
N ALA A 618 -33.12 -2.52 31.00
CA ALA A 618 -32.73 -1.79 29.82
C ALA A 618 -33.63 -0.60 29.48
N LEU A 619 -34.97 -0.78 29.60
CA LEU A 619 -35.94 0.21 29.17
C LEU A 619 -35.81 1.58 29.89
N PRO A 620 -35.68 1.67 31.23
CA PRO A 620 -35.51 2.96 31.89
C PRO A 620 -34.21 3.67 31.51
N LEU A 621 -33.14 2.95 31.20
CA LEU A 621 -31.84 3.53 30.76
C LEU A 621 -31.98 4.14 29.37
N TYR A 622 -32.62 3.45 28.46
CA TYR A 622 -32.91 3.99 27.12
C TYR A 622 -33.82 5.23 27.19
N ASN A 623 -34.86 5.22 28.01
CA ASN A 623 -35.73 6.37 28.14
C ASN A 623 -34.98 7.60 28.69
N ARG A 624 -34.12 7.41 29.72
CA ARG A 624 -33.29 8.48 30.25
C ARG A 624 -32.31 9.00 29.20
N ALA A 625 -31.69 8.10 28.43
CA ALA A 625 -30.82 8.50 27.33
C ALA A 625 -31.58 9.34 26.30
N LEU A 626 -32.77 8.93 25.91
CA LEU A 626 -33.60 9.65 24.97
C LEU A 626 -33.98 11.07 25.46
N GLU A 627 -34.38 11.20 26.72
CA GLU A 627 -34.71 12.50 27.35
C GLU A 627 -33.51 13.47 27.29
N ILE A 628 -32.30 12.98 27.60
CA ILE A 628 -31.06 13.79 27.55
C ILE A 628 -30.79 14.21 26.09
N VAL A 629 -30.88 13.27 25.16
CA VAL A 629 -30.60 13.55 23.74
C VAL A 629 -31.61 14.53 23.17
N GLU A 630 -32.90 14.36 23.48
CA GLU A 630 -33.96 15.26 23.05
C GLU A 630 -33.73 16.68 23.57
N SER A 631 -33.43 16.81 24.87
CA SER A 631 -33.26 18.12 25.53
C SER A 631 -32.00 18.86 25.08
N LYS A 632 -30.89 18.16 24.79
CA LYS A 632 -29.58 18.77 24.50
C LYS A 632 -29.24 18.86 23.03
N LEU A 633 -29.66 17.89 22.23
CA LEU A 633 -29.28 17.75 20.82
C LEU A 633 -30.50 17.94 19.88
N GLY A 634 -31.70 17.79 20.41
CA GLY A 634 -32.96 17.90 19.68
C GLY A 634 -33.35 16.63 18.91
N PRO A 635 -34.65 16.53 18.51
CA PRO A 635 -35.22 15.32 17.89
C PRO A 635 -34.71 15.06 16.45
N ALA A 636 -34.09 16.04 15.81
CA ALA A 636 -33.48 15.87 14.48
C ALA A 636 -32.12 15.18 14.53
N HIS A 637 -31.48 15.09 15.70
CA HIS A 637 -30.14 14.53 15.84
C HIS A 637 -30.16 13.02 15.61
N PRO A 638 -29.18 12.45 14.91
CA PRO A 638 -29.10 11.01 14.62
C PRO A 638 -29.23 10.11 15.85
N TYR A 639 -28.59 10.49 16.98
CA TYR A 639 -28.68 9.76 18.24
C TYR A 639 -30.11 9.63 18.77
N PHE A 640 -30.97 10.63 18.57
CA PHE A 640 -32.37 10.54 18.96
C PHE A 640 -33.08 9.39 18.24
N LYS A 641 -32.94 9.34 16.91
CA LYS A 641 -33.54 8.28 16.08
C LYS A 641 -33.04 6.89 16.44
N ILE A 642 -31.75 6.75 16.69
CA ILE A 642 -31.11 5.48 17.06
C ILE A 642 -31.67 5.01 18.41
N THR A 643 -31.73 5.88 19.42
CA THR A 643 -32.24 5.54 20.75
C THR A 643 -33.74 5.21 20.71
N GLU A 644 -34.53 5.94 19.93
CA GLU A 644 -35.93 5.66 19.71
C GLU A 644 -36.15 4.29 19.05
N GLN A 645 -35.38 3.96 18.02
CA GLN A 645 -35.42 2.65 17.37
C GLN A 645 -35.05 1.51 18.34
N ASN A 646 -34.02 1.69 19.18
CA ASN A 646 -33.66 0.72 20.21
C ASN A 646 -34.81 0.49 21.21
N ILE A 647 -35.46 1.56 21.67
CA ILE A 647 -36.64 1.46 22.57
C ILE A 647 -37.76 0.69 21.91
N GLN A 648 -38.06 0.96 20.64
CA GLN A 648 -39.11 0.28 19.90
C GLN A 648 -38.83 -1.20 19.71
N ALA A 649 -37.61 -1.56 19.30
CA ALA A 649 -37.16 -2.94 19.17
C ALA A 649 -37.24 -3.70 20.51
N LEU A 650 -36.81 -3.06 21.60
CA LEU A 650 -36.91 -3.66 22.95
C LEU A 650 -38.36 -3.91 23.35
N LYS A 651 -39.27 -2.95 23.13
CA LYS A 651 -40.71 -3.10 23.45
C LYS A 651 -41.36 -4.23 22.65
N GLU A 652 -40.94 -4.46 21.40
CA GLU A 652 -41.40 -5.59 20.58
C GLU A 652 -40.94 -6.93 21.19
N LYS A 653 -39.67 -7.04 21.53
CA LYS A 653 -39.11 -8.24 22.20
C LYS A 653 -39.80 -8.54 23.56
N MET A 654 -40.20 -7.50 24.29
CA MET A 654 -40.95 -7.66 25.57
C MET A 654 -42.38 -8.10 25.39
N LYS A 655 -42.99 -7.91 24.22
CA LYS A 655 -44.36 -8.38 23.92
C LYS A 655 -44.39 -9.84 23.45
N GLU A 656 -43.29 -10.31 22.88
CA GLU A 656 -43.18 -11.69 22.39
C GLU A 656 -42.84 -12.71 23.50
N LYS A 657 -42.39 -12.25 24.68
CA LYS A 657 -42.24 -13.05 25.92
C LYS A 657 -43.53 -12.99 26.74
#